data_a17fb8eff63794fb59fb501d0fb11c40
#
_entry.id   a17fb8eff63794fb59fb501d0fb11c40
#
_cell.length_a   1.000
_cell.length_b   1.000
_cell.length_c   1.000
_cell.angle_alpha   90.00
_cell.angle_beta   90.00
_cell.angle_gamma   90.00
#
_symmetry.space_group_name_H-M   'P 1'
#
loop_
_entity.id
_entity.type
_entity.pdbx_description
1 polymer ?
#
loop_
_entity_poly.entity_id
_entity_poly.type
_entity_poly.pdbx_seq_one_letter_code
_entity_poly.pdbx_strand_id
1 'polypeptide(L)'
;MKYLAFLFIPTIMLAQTTPRNLLQRNCPPEKLKQILLSQADFHPFPKTPEQWKKILPDSMVRLLIKNGEDALKEKFPSIPATVTLDFVRNGDRIRYENILFGKRFWLWNLVLAESVEGKKRFMDAIVDGIWSISEESFWGTSAHLFLQNKGAGLPDVEDPVVDLFAAETAATIAAADYFVGPQLDSISPQLRRRIYYEVNRRIFLPVDTAKYEWMGYGDVNAKLNNWAPWIMSNYLTAVLFLENDLSKRNRYVNKAIQLTDQYINGFGEEGGTEEGPHYWTFGAGCVFGILNLLNSATNGTIDIYKEKIVRNMGAYIYRSHISENYFVNVADSRPELFPEAVMVWRYGQAVNDATLSSFGAWLYRRGANNMNGTFHRSRTLYDMISLKSVEAEQSVYHPVNEVWLPDVQLMTKRLPNGLFIAAHGGHNGESHNHNDVGDFIIYANGDPVIVDVGLGTYTSKTFSKDRYNLWFNASGYHNLPTINGQQQSEGSSYAASNVFYKKEQARTVLSMNIEKAYPAKANLKTWKRNITADNISIIITDNFEASQPVLALTQTFMTVCAVDISQPGTIIFTTAHGRKVLLRYGKAWQATKETIPLTTEEDHGLKVTWRNQPITRIVLTLRSPESKGKFQYTIIVDSKTKR
;
A
#
# COMPACT_ATOMS: atom_id res chain seq x y z
N MET A 1 -41.30 -36.39 -36.68
CA MET A 1 -41.14 -35.11 -36.01
C MET A 1 -39.93 -35.20 -35.08
N LYS A 2 -38.80 -34.61 -35.48
CA LYS A 2 -37.57 -34.56 -34.66
C LYS A 2 -37.56 -33.19 -33.96
N TYR A 3 -37.57 -33.20 -32.64
CA TYR A 3 -37.43 -31.99 -31.84
C TYR A 3 -35.93 -31.64 -31.74
N LEU A 4 -35.52 -30.51 -32.31
CA LEU A 4 -34.22 -29.89 -32.09
C LEU A 4 -34.30 -29.09 -30.75
N ALA A 5 -33.57 -29.53 -29.74
CA ALA A 5 -33.39 -28.78 -28.52
C ALA A 5 -32.25 -27.74 -28.74
N PHE A 6 -32.60 -26.48 -28.74
CA PHE A 6 -31.61 -25.40 -28.72
C PHE A 6 -31.03 -25.28 -27.29
N LEU A 7 -29.77 -25.66 -27.14
CA LEU A 7 -29.00 -25.34 -25.94
C LEU A 7 -28.62 -23.83 -25.99
N PHE A 8 -29.27 -23.04 -25.13
CA PHE A 8 -28.81 -21.69 -24.84
C PHE A 8 -27.58 -21.80 -23.92
N ILE A 9 -26.39 -21.60 -24.45
CA ILE A 9 -25.18 -21.37 -23.66
C ILE A 9 -25.18 -19.85 -23.36
N PRO A 10 -25.32 -19.42 -22.08
CA PRO A 10 -25.17 -18.02 -21.76
C PRO A 10 -23.67 -17.67 -21.91
N THR A 11 -23.36 -16.95 -22.95
CA THR A 11 -22.08 -16.26 -23.09
C THR A 11 -22.04 -15.20 -22.01
N ILE A 12 -21.30 -15.43 -20.93
CA ILE A 12 -20.96 -14.40 -19.97
C ILE A 12 -20.03 -13.43 -20.72
N MET A 13 -20.60 -12.42 -21.34
CA MET A 13 -19.85 -11.23 -21.72
C MET A 13 -19.36 -10.61 -20.42
N LEU A 14 -18.07 -10.76 -20.10
CA LEU A 14 -17.39 -9.84 -19.22
C LEU A 14 -17.57 -8.46 -19.86
N ALA A 15 -18.47 -7.66 -19.30
CA ALA A 15 -18.64 -6.28 -19.70
C ALA A 15 -17.29 -5.58 -19.45
N GLN A 16 -16.51 -5.35 -20.49
CA GLN A 16 -15.40 -4.41 -20.43
C GLN A 16 -16.01 -3.07 -20.01
N THR A 17 -15.82 -2.70 -18.76
CA THR A 17 -16.26 -1.39 -18.29
C THR A 17 -15.50 -0.34 -19.10
N THR A 18 -16.24 0.52 -19.80
CA THR A 18 -15.65 1.62 -20.56
C THR A 18 -14.70 2.41 -19.64
N PRO A 19 -13.44 2.65 -20.05
CA PRO A 19 -12.49 3.41 -19.25
C PRO A 19 -13.08 4.76 -18.81
N ARG A 20 -12.93 5.10 -17.54
CA ARG A 20 -13.50 6.36 -16.99
C ARG A 20 -12.81 7.58 -17.57
N ASN A 21 -11.48 7.54 -17.72
CA ASN A 21 -10.63 8.61 -18.25
C ASN A 21 -11.02 9.99 -17.70
N LEU A 22 -11.14 10.09 -16.37
CA LEU A 22 -11.73 11.24 -15.68
C LEU A 22 -10.94 12.52 -15.90
N LEU A 23 -9.61 12.46 -15.83
CA LEU A 23 -8.74 13.61 -16.04
C LEU A 23 -8.73 14.03 -17.50
N GLN A 24 -8.60 13.11 -18.44
CA GLN A 24 -8.60 13.40 -19.88
C GLN A 24 -9.95 13.97 -20.34
N ARG A 25 -11.07 13.50 -19.77
CA ARG A 25 -12.40 14.04 -20.05
C ARG A 25 -12.60 15.43 -19.45
N ASN A 26 -12.09 15.69 -18.26
CA ASN A 26 -12.13 17.00 -17.60
C ASN A 26 -11.21 18.00 -18.30
N CYS A 27 -10.04 17.56 -18.74
CA CYS A 27 -9.03 18.39 -19.37
C CYS A 27 -8.38 17.70 -20.58
N PRO A 28 -9.01 17.80 -21.78
CA PRO A 28 -8.38 17.36 -23.02
C PRO A 28 -7.09 18.15 -23.32
N PRO A 29 -6.15 17.61 -24.14
CA PRO A 29 -4.85 18.23 -24.42
C PRO A 29 -4.93 19.69 -24.89
N GLU A 30 -5.93 20.06 -25.71
CA GLU A 30 -6.10 21.43 -26.21
C GLU A 30 -6.54 22.40 -25.10
N LYS A 31 -7.37 21.95 -24.16
CA LYS A 31 -7.71 22.73 -22.98
C LYS A 31 -6.51 22.89 -22.04
N LEU A 32 -5.73 21.82 -21.85
CA LEU A 32 -4.54 21.85 -21.01
C LEU A 32 -3.55 22.93 -21.46
N LYS A 33 -3.30 23.06 -22.77
CA LYS A 33 -2.43 24.10 -23.34
C LYS A 33 -2.86 25.55 -22.98
N GLN A 34 -4.15 25.75 -22.73
CA GLN A 34 -4.68 27.08 -22.43
C GLN A 34 -4.64 27.43 -20.94
N ILE A 35 -4.71 26.41 -20.06
CA ILE A 35 -4.89 26.63 -18.62
C ILE A 35 -3.65 26.28 -17.80
N LEU A 36 -2.68 25.53 -18.36
CA LEU A 36 -1.49 25.12 -17.65
C LEU A 36 -0.57 26.33 -17.42
N LEU A 37 -0.29 26.63 -16.16
CA LEU A 37 0.65 27.67 -15.77
C LEU A 37 2.04 27.41 -16.33
N SER A 38 2.73 28.46 -16.73
CA SER A 38 4.16 28.38 -17.04
C SER A 38 4.98 28.00 -15.80
N GLN A 39 6.21 27.56 -15.98
CA GLN A 39 7.11 27.28 -14.86
C GLN A 39 7.34 28.55 -14.01
N ALA A 40 7.43 29.71 -14.66
CA ALA A 40 7.61 31.00 -13.99
C ALA A 40 6.41 31.45 -13.16
N ASP A 41 5.18 31.01 -13.52
CA ASP A 41 3.95 31.39 -12.81
C ASP A 41 3.52 30.34 -11.78
N PHE A 42 4.14 29.17 -11.76
CA PHE A 42 3.78 28.07 -10.86
C PHE A 42 4.48 28.19 -9.51
N HIS A 43 3.78 28.77 -8.54
CA HIS A 43 4.30 29.04 -7.19
C HIS A 43 3.40 28.49 -6.08
N PRO A 44 3.21 27.18 -5.97
CA PRO A 44 2.29 26.58 -5.00
C PRO A 44 2.80 26.65 -3.55
N PHE A 45 4.10 26.92 -3.33
CA PHE A 45 4.72 26.92 -2.00
C PHE A 45 5.45 28.24 -1.71
N PRO A 46 5.60 28.61 -0.41
CA PRO A 46 6.37 29.75 0.00
C PRO A 46 7.82 29.71 -0.52
N LYS A 47 8.36 30.86 -0.93
CA LYS A 47 9.74 30.97 -1.44
C LYS A 47 10.68 31.76 -0.52
N THR A 48 10.13 32.46 0.48
CA THR A 48 10.95 33.23 1.41
C THR A 48 10.77 32.80 2.85
N PRO A 49 11.77 32.99 3.71
CA PRO A 49 11.67 32.68 5.15
C PRO A 49 10.45 33.33 5.83
N GLU A 50 10.12 34.57 5.45
CA GLU A 50 8.98 35.32 6.02
C GLU A 50 7.65 34.65 5.64
N GLN A 51 7.50 34.19 4.39
CA GLN A 51 6.32 33.45 3.94
C GLN A 51 6.17 32.13 4.69
N TRP A 52 7.26 31.39 4.87
CA TRP A 52 7.28 30.14 5.64
C TRP A 52 6.89 30.35 7.10
N LYS A 53 7.50 31.34 7.80
CA LYS A 53 7.21 31.67 9.20
C LYS A 53 5.76 32.09 9.42
N LYS A 54 5.12 32.71 8.41
CA LYS A 54 3.69 33.06 8.48
C LYS A 54 2.79 31.82 8.46
N ILE A 55 3.18 30.78 7.73
CA ILE A 55 2.35 29.58 7.49
C ILE A 55 2.65 28.47 8.50
N LEU A 56 3.93 28.21 8.79
CA LEU A 56 4.33 27.14 9.69
C LEU A 56 4.15 27.50 11.17
N PRO A 57 3.87 26.52 12.03
CA PRO A 57 4.09 26.65 13.47
C PRO A 57 5.58 26.87 13.79
N ASP A 58 5.89 27.65 14.84
CA ASP A 58 7.28 27.89 15.24
C ASP A 58 8.04 26.62 15.61
N SER A 59 7.35 25.64 16.17
CA SER A 59 7.91 24.30 16.47
C SER A 59 8.41 23.61 15.21
N MET A 60 7.68 23.72 14.10
CA MET A 60 8.06 23.14 12.82
C MET A 60 9.25 23.89 12.22
N VAL A 61 9.27 25.22 12.25
CA VAL A 61 10.44 26.00 11.78
C VAL A 61 11.70 25.57 12.51
N ARG A 62 11.64 25.46 13.86
CA ARG A 62 12.80 24.98 14.66
C ARG A 62 13.21 23.55 14.30
N LEU A 63 12.23 22.66 14.06
CA LEU A 63 12.51 21.28 13.66
C LEU A 63 13.22 21.22 12.30
N LEU A 64 12.76 21.96 11.30
CA LEU A 64 13.38 22.00 9.98
C LEU A 64 14.82 22.53 10.04
N ILE A 65 15.07 23.59 10.80
CA ILE A 65 16.42 24.12 11.01
C ILE A 65 17.30 23.07 11.68
N LYS A 66 16.81 22.42 12.73
CA LYS A 66 17.55 21.34 13.42
C LYS A 66 17.89 20.18 12.49
N ASN A 67 16.94 19.74 11.68
CA ASN A 67 17.16 18.67 10.71
C ASN A 67 18.24 19.06 9.67
N GLY A 68 18.27 20.33 9.24
CA GLY A 68 19.34 20.86 8.40
C GLY A 68 20.70 20.87 9.12
N GLU A 69 20.74 21.26 10.40
CA GLU A 69 21.97 21.23 11.21
C GLU A 69 22.49 19.81 11.43
N ASP A 70 21.60 18.84 11.56
CA ASP A 70 22.00 17.44 11.65
C ASP A 70 22.52 16.94 10.28
N ALA A 71 21.87 17.33 9.18
CA ALA A 71 22.33 17.00 7.82
C ALA A 71 23.68 17.65 7.45
N LEU A 72 24.06 18.80 8.02
CA LEU A 72 25.39 19.40 7.84
C LEU A 72 26.54 18.52 8.38
N LYS A 73 26.26 17.61 9.29
CA LYS A 73 27.27 16.71 9.87
C LYS A 73 27.55 15.51 8.96
N GLU A 74 26.68 15.29 7.99
CA GLU A 74 26.74 14.16 7.09
C GLU A 74 27.60 14.48 5.85
N LYS A 75 28.11 13.43 5.21
CA LYS A 75 28.86 13.53 3.96
C LYS A 75 28.08 12.86 2.84
N PHE A 76 28.21 13.38 1.63
CA PHE A 76 27.61 12.78 0.44
C PHE A 76 28.55 11.71 -0.18
N PRO A 77 28.52 10.45 0.28
CA PRO A 77 29.42 9.42 -0.22
C PRO A 77 29.09 9.02 -1.66
N SER A 78 30.08 8.55 -2.38
CA SER A 78 29.85 7.82 -3.63
C SER A 78 29.27 6.43 -3.35
N ILE A 79 28.47 5.90 -4.28
CA ILE A 79 27.99 4.52 -4.22
C ILE A 79 29.00 3.63 -4.95
N PRO A 80 29.72 2.72 -4.25
CA PRO A 80 30.68 1.83 -4.91
C PRO A 80 29.97 0.84 -5.86
N ALA A 81 30.57 0.55 -7.00
CA ALA A 81 30.08 -0.45 -7.95
C ALA A 81 29.87 -1.83 -7.29
N THR A 82 30.74 -2.21 -6.35
CA THR A 82 30.62 -3.47 -5.61
C THR A 82 29.38 -3.52 -4.73
N VAL A 83 28.95 -2.39 -4.15
CA VAL A 83 27.70 -2.28 -3.39
C VAL A 83 26.46 -2.40 -4.30
N THR A 84 26.55 -1.83 -5.52
CA THR A 84 25.49 -2.02 -6.52
C THR A 84 25.34 -3.49 -6.92
N LEU A 85 26.46 -4.24 -6.99
CA LEU A 85 26.47 -5.66 -7.34
C LEU A 85 26.02 -6.58 -6.21
N ASP A 86 25.92 -6.11 -4.97
CA ASP A 86 25.50 -6.96 -3.83
C ASP A 86 24.13 -7.60 -4.09
N PHE A 87 23.20 -6.87 -4.73
CA PHE A 87 21.87 -7.41 -5.04
C PHE A 87 21.92 -8.67 -5.94
N VAL A 88 22.73 -8.66 -7.00
CA VAL A 88 22.84 -9.82 -7.89
C VAL A 88 23.73 -10.93 -7.35
N ARG A 89 24.59 -10.63 -6.37
CA ARG A 89 25.51 -11.60 -5.75
C ARG A 89 24.90 -12.36 -4.58
N ASN A 90 24.14 -11.67 -3.74
CA ASN A 90 23.64 -12.23 -2.49
C ASN A 90 22.21 -11.77 -2.12
N GLY A 91 21.55 -10.93 -2.96
CA GLY A 91 20.20 -10.42 -2.74
C GLY A 91 20.11 -9.19 -1.84
N ASP A 92 21.24 -8.68 -1.31
CA ASP A 92 21.24 -7.48 -0.46
C ASP A 92 21.02 -6.21 -1.28
N ARG A 93 19.94 -5.52 -1.00
CA ARG A 93 19.62 -4.19 -1.53
C ARG A 93 19.77 -3.10 -0.47
N ILE A 94 19.74 -3.46 0.80
CA ILE A 94 19.63 -2.52 1.93
C ILE A 94 20.88 -1.64 2.03
N ARG A 95 22.05 -2.23 1.86
CA ARG A 95 23.31 -1.49 1.90
C ARG A 95 23.39 -0.40 0.83
N TYR A 96 22.92 -0.68 -0.39
CA TYR A 96 22.81 0.28 -1.47
C TYR A 96 21.79 1.38 -1.13
N GLU A 97 20.60 0.98 -0.70
CA GLU A 97 19.49 1.89 -0.42
C GLU A 97 19.79 2.85 0.73
N ASN A 98 20.50 2.40 1.76
CA ASN A 98 20.91 3.26 2.87
C ASN A 98 21.76 4.46 2.39
N ILE A 99 22.70 4.22 1.45
CA ILE A 99 23.51 5.30 0.87
C ILE A 99 22.63 6.19 -0.03
N LEU A 100 21.84 5.56 -0.91
CA LEU A 100 20.99 6.24 -1.87
C LEU A 100 20.00 7.19 -1.17
N PHE A 101 19.23 6.65 -0.22
CA PHE A 101 18.17 7.40 0.47
C PHE A 101 18.75 8.42 1.45
N GLY A 102 19.85 8.10 2.13
CA GLY A 102 20.53 9.02 3.02
C GLY A 102 20.90 10.33 2.32
N LYS A 103 21.53 10.26 1.15
CA LYS A 103 21.91 11.45 0.35
C LYS A 103 20.70 12.33 -0.02
N ARG A 104 19.56 11.71 -0.41
CA ARG A 104 18.32 12.44 -0.76
C ARG A 104 17.69 13.07 0.47
N PHE A 105 17.71 12.37 1.58
CA PHE A 105 17.19 12.86 2.86
C PHE A 105 18.01 14.05 3.38
N TRP A 106 19.33 13.97 3.35
CA TRP A 106 20.20 15.06 3.78
C TRP A 106 20.02 16.30 2.89
N LEU A 107 20.05 16.13 1.56
CA LEU A 107 19.81 17.25 0.64
C LEU A 107 18.44 17.91 0.91
N TRP A 108 17.39 17.12 1.08
CA TRP A 108 16.05 17.62 1.36
C TRP A 108 16.00 18.45 2.65
N ASN A 109 16.59 17.96 3.72
CA ASN A 109 16.64 18.67 5.01
C ASN A 109 17.44 19.97 4.94
N LEU A 110 18.56 19.98 4.22
CA LEU A 110 19.37 21.19 4.00
C LEU A 110 18.57 22.24 3.20
N VAL A 111 17.88 21.83 2.13
CA VAL A 111 17.06 22.72 1.29
C VAL A 111 15.91 23.33 2.09
N LEU A 112 15.19 22.53 2.88
CA LEU A 112 14.10 23.03 3.71
C LEU A 112 14.61 23.97 4.81
N ALA A 113 15.74 23.63 5.46
CA ALA A 113 16.34 24.49 6.48
C ALA A 113 16.76 25.84 5.90
N GLU A 114 17.41 25.86 4.73
CA GLU A 114 17.76 27.11 4.04
C GLU A 114 16.52 27.92 3.67
N SER A 115 15.45 27.24 3.18
CA SER A 115 14.21 27.89 2.78
C SER A 115 13.51 28.62 3.94
N VAL A 116 13.58 28.08 5.16
CA VAL A 116 12.93 28.69 6.34
C VAL A 116 13.84 29.63 7.12
N GLU A 117 15.17 29.47 7.01
CA GLU A 117 16.15 30.32 7.71
C GLU A 117 16.68 31.48 6.86
N GLY A 118 17.09 31.21 5.60
CA GLY A 118 17.56 32.18 4.63
C GLY A 118 18.94 32.79 4.92
N LYS A 119 19.78 32.14 5.73
CA LYS A 119 21.10 32.67 6.14
C LYS A 119 22.26 32.19 5.27
N LYS A 120 22.00 31.40 4.26
CA LYS A 120 22.98 30.83 3.32
C LYS A 120 24.01 29.87 3.93
N ARG A 121 23.86 29.51 5.21
CA ARG A 121 24.84 28.64 5.90
C ARG A 121 24.74 27.16 5.47
N PHE A 122 23.66 26.77 4.81
CA PHE A 122 23.46 25.43 4.27
C PHE A 122 23.87 25.30 2.81
N MET A 123 24.18 26.41 2.13
CA MET A 123 24.34 26.44 0.66
C MET A 123 25.49 25.57 0.15
N ASP A 124 26.66 25.58 0.79
CA ASP A 124 27.80 24.76 0.36
C ASP A 124 27.45 23.26 0.39
N ALA A 125 26.80 22.81 1.49
CA ALA A 125 26.36 21.43 1.61
C ALA A 125 25.23 21.06 0.61
N ILE A 126 24.34 22.01 0.27
CA ILE A 126 23.33 21.85 -0.77
C ILE A 126 24.01 21.66 -2.14
N VAL A 127 25.01 22.48 -2.45
CA VAL A 127 25.79 22.39 -3.70
C VAL A 127 26.49 21.04 -3.80
N ASP A 128 27.20 20.62 -2.75
CA ASP A 128 27.86 19.31 -2.69
C ASP A 128 26.86 18.16 -2.85
N GLY A 129 25.70 18.26 -2.22
CA GLY A 129 24.62 17.26 -2.33
C GLY A 129 24.07 17.16 -3.75
N ILE A 130 23.73 18.27 -4.39
CA ILE A 130 23.27 18.32 -5.78
C ILE A 130 24.34 17.74 -6.71
N TRP A 131 25.58 18.15 -6.54
CA TRP A 131 26.70 17.69 -7.37
C TRP A 131 26.92 16.20 -7.23
N SER A 132 27.04 15.70 -5.99
CA SER A 132 27.26 14.29 -5.70
C SER A 132 26.12 13.40 -6.23
N ILE A 133 24.86 13.83 -6.16
CA ILE A 133 23.72 13.08 -6.73
C ILE A 133 23.75 13.13 -8.26
N SER A 134 24.13 14.26 -8.86
CA SER A 134 24.25 14.39 -10.31
C SER A 134 25.34 13.51 -10.92
N GLU A 135 26.36 13.14 -10.17
CA GLU A 135 27.46 12.27 -10.60
C GLU A 135 27.14 10.77 -10.46
N GLU A 136 26.05 10.38 -9.82
CA GLU A 136 25.67 8.97 -9.72
C GLU A 136 25.35 8.36 -11.09
N SER A 137 25.72 7.11 -11.30
CA SER A 137 25.40 6.40 -12.55
C SER A 137 23.91 6.06 -12.63
N PHE A 138 23.24 5.82 -11.48
CA PHE A 138 21.83 5.46 -11.40
C PHE A 138 21.16 6.15 -10.21
N TRP A 139 19.90 6.58 -10.39
CA TRP A 139 19.14 7.28 -9.37
C TRP A 139 18.11 6.39 -8.65
N GLY A 140 17.86 5.19 -9.15
CA GLY A 140 16.98 4.20 -8.56
C GLY A 140 17.72 3.19 -7.68
N THR A 141 17.03 2.13 -7.26
CA THR A 141 17.65 1.06 -6.47
C THR A 141 18.26 -0.03 -7.33
N SER A 142 19.37 -0.63 -6.87
CA SER A 142 20.04 -1.74 -7.55
C SER A 142 19.10 -2.93 -7.84
N ALA A 143 18.07 -3.12 -6.99
CA ALA A 143 17.07 -4.16 -7.17
C ALA A 143 16.18 -3.95 -8.42
N HIS A 144 16.08 -2.74 -8.96
CA HIS A 144 15.24 -2.42 -10.11
C HIS A 144 16.04 -2.30 -11.44
N LEU A 145 17.33 -2.59 -11.42
CA LEU A 145 18.15 -2.59 -12.64
C LEU A 145 17.75 -3.68 -13.65
N PHE A 146 16.88 -4.62 -13.28
CA PHE A 146 16.30 -5.58 -14.23
C PHE A 146 15.48 -4.90 -15.34
N LEU A 147 15.05 -3.65 -15.13
CA LEU A 147 14.30 -2.86 -16.12
C LEU A 147 15.17 -2.38 -17.30
N GLN A 148 16.51 -2.38 -17.17
CA GLN A 148 17.39 -2.03 -18.29
C GLN A 148 17.53 -3.20 -19.27
N ASN A 149 17.79 -2.90 -20.55
CA ASN A 149 17.87 -3.92 -21.61
C ASN A 149 18.98 -4.97 -21.37
N LYS A 150 20.06 -4.59 -20.70
CA LYS A 150 21.17 -5.50 -20.34
C LYS A 150 20.92 -6.33 -19.09
N GLY A 151 19.76 -6.18 -18.44
CA GLY A 151 19.40 -6.90 -17.22
C GLY A 151 20.06 -6.36 -15.96
N ALA A 152 19.86 -7.06 -14.83
CA ALA A 152 20.39 -6.64 -13.53
C ALA A 152 21.92 -6.70 -13.45
N GLY A 153 22.52 -5.86 -12.60
CA GLY A 153 23.97 -5.80 -12.40
C GLY A 153 24.46 -4.37 -12.15
N LEU A 154 25.32 -3.87 -13.00
CA LEU A 154 25.71 -2.46 -12.99
C LEU A 154 24.80 -1.65 -13.94
N PRO A 155 24.56 -0.36 -13.62
CA PRO A 155 23.72 0.49 -14.46
C PRO A 155 24.37 0.79 -15.80
N ASP A 156 23.62 0.64 -16.89
CA ASP A 156 23.97 1.16 -18.20
C ASP A 156 23.55 2.62 -18.29
N VAL A 157 24.50 3.52 -18.35
CA VAL A 157 24.24 4.98 -18.39
C VAL A 157 23.63 5.45 -19.72
N GLU A 158 23.68 4.62 -20.77
CA GLU A 158 23.05 4.88 -22.07
C GLU A 158 21.59 4.37 -22.12
N ASP A 159 21.20 3.52 -21.15
CA ASP A 159 19.85 2.98 -21.01
C ASP A 159 19.26 3.38 -19.64
N PRO A 160 18.90 4.66 -19.44
CA PRO A 160 18.42 5.16 -18.17
C PRO A 160 17.06 4.55 -17.80
N VAL A 161 17.01 3.93 -16.64
CA VAL A 161 15.80 3.31 -16.07
C VAL A 161 15.07 4.29 -15.17
N VAL A 162 13.76 4.39 -15.34
CA VAL A 162 12.88 5.13 -14.43
C VAL A 162 12.12 4.17 -13.54
N ASP A 163 12.56 4.11 -12.29
CA ASP A 163 11.86 3.43 -11.20
C ASP A 163 11.29 4.44 -10.19
N LEU A 164 10.73 3.93 -9.10
CA LEU A 164 10.17 4.72 -8.00
C LEU A 164 11.15 5.79 -7.50
N PHE A 165 12.39 5.38 -7.22
CA PHE A 165 13.39 6.19 -6.53
C PHE A 165 14.17 7.12 -7.47
N ALA A 166 14.25 6.77 -8.74
CA ALA A 166 14.76 7.69 -9.77
C ALA A 166 13.83 8.90 -9.91
N ALA A 167 12.50 8.66 -9.91
CA ALA A 167 11.51 9.73 -9.92
C ALA A 167 11.55 10.58 -8.64
N GLU A 168 11.72 9.95 -7.46
CA GLU A 168 11.91 10.65 -6.18
C GLU A 168 13.16 11.54 -6.17
N THR A 169 14.24 11.04 -6.75
CA THR A 169 15.49 11.80 -6.90
C THR A 169 15.26 13.04 -7.74
N ALA A 170 14.57 12.90 -8.88
CA ALA A 170 14.22 14.03 -9.75
C ALA A 170 13.38 15.07 -9.01
N ALA A 171 12.33 14.64 -8.29
CA ALA A 171 11.50 15.53 -7.49
C ALA A 171 12.30 16.26 -6.40
N THR A 172 13.25 15.57 -5.74
CA THR A 172 14.11 16.15 -4.69
C THR A 172 15.02 17.24 -5.26
N ILE A 173 15.71 16.98 -6.39
CA ILE A 173 16.59 17.95 -7.04
C ILE A 173 15.79 19.11 -7.64
N ALA A 174 14.63 18.82 -8.23
CA ALA A 174 13.72 19.86 -8.74
C ALA A 174 13.22 20.80 -7.64
N ALA A 175 12.93 20.26 -6.45
CA ALA A 175 12.57 21.07 -5.29
C ALA A 175 13.75 21.92 -4.80
N ALA A 176 14.98 21.43 -4.86
CA ALA A 176 16.17 22.24 -4.55
C ALA A 176 16.27 23.45 -5.50
N ASP A 177 16.09 23.23 -6.82
CA ASP A 177 16.05 24.33 -7.80
C ASP A 177 14.89 25.31 -7.51
N TYR A 178 13.72 24.80 -7.18
CA TYR A 178 12.55 25.61 -6.88
C TYR A 178 12.77 26.55 -5.69
N PHE A 179 13.38 26.06 -4.60
CA PHE A 179 13.54 26.82 -3.35
C PHE A 179 14.79 27.70 -3.33
N VAL A 180 15.92 27.21 -3.83
CA VAL A 180 17.22 27.88 -3.72
C VAL A 180 17.90 28.17 -5.08
N GLY A 181 17.15 28.05 -6.19
CA GLY A 181 17.67 28.28 -7.54
C GLY A 181 18.41 29.60 -7.72
N PRO A 182 17.86 30.78 -7.32
CA PRO A 182 18.59 32.05 -7.41
C PRO A 182 19.90 32.08 -6.62
N GLN A 183 19.98 31.40 -5.47
CA GLN A 183 21.20 31.28 -4.69
C GLN A 183 22.21 30.36 -5.41
N LEU A 184 21.74 29.26 -6.06
CA LEU A 184 22.59 28.40 -6.89
C LEU A 184 23.19 29.18 -8.06
N ASP A 185 22.41 30.02 -8.75
CA ASP A 185 22.90 30.86 -9.85
C ASP A 185 23.97 31.85 -9.38
N SER A 186 23.85 32.39 -8.16
CA SER A 186 24.86 33.30 -7.60
C SER A 186 26.18 32.61 -7.25
N ILE A 187 26.17 31.29 -7.03
CA ILE A 187 27.37 30.47 -6.83
C ILE A 187 27.93 30.02 -8.18
N SER A 188 27.10 29.36 -8.99
CA SER A 188 27.44 28.95 -10.36
C SER A 188 26.19 28.60 -11.17
N PRO A 189 25.94 29.27 -12.32
CA PRO A 189 24.86 28.89 -13.24
C PRO A 189 24.95 27.45 -13.77
N GLN A 190 26.12 26.82 -13.67
CA GLN A 190 26.29 25.43 -14.09
C GLN A 190 25.51 24.45 -13.23
N LEU A 191 25.23 24.78 -11.96
CA LEU A 191 24.46 23.94 -11.05
C LEU A 191 23.04 23.69 -11.59
N ARG A 192 22.32 24.76 -11.93
CA ARG A 192 20.96 24.64 -12.49
C ARG A 192 20.94 23.99 -13.87
N ARG A 193 21.94 24.29 -14.71
CA ARG A 193 22.11 23.59 -16.00
C ARG A 193 22.30 22.09 -15.80
N ARG A 194 23.12 21.69 -14.80
CA ARG A 194 23.35 20.28 -14.48
C ARG A 194 22.09 19.61 -13.96
N ILE A 195 21.34 20.26 -13.07
CA ILE A 195 20.04 19.77 -12.57
C ILE A 195 19.11 19.46 -13.74
N TYR A 196 18.87 20.43 -14.63
CA TYR A 196 17.97 20.23 -15.77
C TYR A 196 18.48 19.12 -16.71
N TYR A 197 19.77 19.11 -17.02
CA TYR A 197 20.38 18.11 -17.91
C TYR A 197 20.17 16.68 -17.36
N GLU A 198 20.47 16.47 -16.09
CA GLU A 198 20.36 15.15 -15.47
C GLU A 198 18.91 14.69 -15.34
N VAL A 199 18.00 15.56 -14.93
CA VAL A 199 16.57 15.22 -14.84
C VAL A 199 15.98 14.94 -16.23
N ASN A 200 16.33 15.74 -17.22
CA ASN A 200 15.82 15.55 -18.58
C ASN A 200 16.27 14.20 -19.16
N ARG A 201 17.58 13.87 -19.11
CA ARG A 201 18.12 12.64 -19.72
C ARG A 201 17.72 11.37 -18.96
N ARG A 202 17.53 11.45 -17.63
CA ARG A 202 17.26 10.27 -16.79
C ARG A 202 15.78 10.03 -16.59
N ILE A 203 14.95 11.07 -16.65
CA ILE A 203 13.53 10.99 -16.27
C ILE A 203 12.62 11.49 -17.41
N PHE A 204 12.76 12.75 -17.87
CA PHE A 204 11.78 13.31 -18.81
C PHE A 204 11.78 12.57 -20.15
N LEU A 205 12.93 12.40 -20.76
CA LEU A 205 13.06 11.69 -22.03
C LEU A 205 12.66 10.21 -21.92
N PRO A 206 13.14 9.43 -20.94
CA PRO A 206 12.75 8.04 -20.81
C PRO A 206 11.24 7.84 -20.57
N VAL A 207 10.61 8.65 -19.70
CA VAL A 207 9.15 8.58 -19.48
C VAL A 207 8.37 8.90 -20.76
N ASP A 208 8.87 9.82 -21.59
CA ASP A 208 8.23 10.22 -22.83
C ASP A 208 8.35 9.15 -23.93
N THR A 209 9.50 8.45 -24.01
CA THR A 209 9.87 7.61 -25.16
C THR A 209 9.89 6.10 -24.89
N ALA A 210 10.19 5.67 -23.66
CA ALA A 210 10.24 4.25 -23.31
C ALA A 210 8.85 3.66 -22.98
N LYS A 211 8.79 2.33 -22.93
CA LYS A 211 7.61 1.54 -22.58
C LYS A 211 7.95 0.60 -21.42
N TYR A 212 7.94 1.12 -20.21
CA TYR A 212 8.21 0.33 -19.02
C TYR A 212 7.03 -0.58 -18.65
N GLU A 213 7.31 -1.62 -17.89
CA GLU A 213 6.30 -2.53 -17.33
C GLU A 213 5.25 -1.76 -16.48
N TRP A 214 5.69 -0.86 -15.62
CA TRP A 214 4.80 -0.04 -14.79
C TRP A 214 3.91 0.93 -15.58
N MET A 215 4.16 1.12 -16.88
CA MET A 215 3.27 1.79 -17.85
C MET A 215 2.42 0.80 -18.64
N GLY A 216 2.36 -0.48 -18.26
CA GLY A 216 1.70 -1.53 -19.02
C GLY A 216 2.32 -1.77 -20.40
N TYR A 217 3.62 -1.54 -20.56
CA TYR A 217 4.33 -1.62 -21.86
C TYR A 217 3.70 -0.78 -22.97
N GLY A 218 2.87 0.22 -22.60
CA GLY A 218 2.11 1.08 -23.51
C GLY A 218 0.76 0.50 -23.94
N ASP A 219 0.32 -0.62 -23.37
CA ASP A 219 -1.06 -1.08 -23.48
C ASP A 219 -1.94 -0.25 -22.55
N VAL A 220 -2.83 0.56 -23.14
CA VAL A 220 -3.74 1.45 -22.42
C VAL A 220 -4.82 0.72 -21.61
N ASN A 221 -5.00 -0.58 -21.85
CA ASN A 221 -5.94 -1.44 -21.12
C ASN A 221 -5.26 -2.24 -20.00
N ALA A 222 -3.94 -2.19 -19.89
CA ALA A 222 -3.22 -2.88 -18.82
C ALA A 222 -3.62 -2.31 -17.45
N LYS A 223 -3.91 -3.19 -16.48
CA LYS A 223 -4.08 -2.79 -15.09
C LYS A 223 -2.72 -2.40 -14.53
N LEU A 224 -2.59 -1.15 -14.07
CA LEU A 224 -1.36 -0.65 -13.49
C LEU A 224 -1.38 -0.84 -11.96
N ASN A 225 -0.21 -1.09 -11.38
CA ASN A 225 0.00 -1.16 -9.94
C ASN A 225 0.42 0.22 -9.36
N ASN A 226 0.72 0.27 -8.06
CA ASN A 226 1.11 1.48 -7.34
C ASN A 226 2.37 2.20 -7.88
N TRP A 227 3.21 1.53 -8.67
CA TRP A 227 4.38 2.17 -9.29
C TRP A 227 3.99 3.34 -10.19
N ALA A 228 2.92 3.19 -10.95
CA ALA A 228 2.48 4.22 -11.88
C ALA A 228 2.15 5.56 -11.18
N PRO A 229 1.24 5.63 -10.19
CA PRO A 229 0.95 6.88 -9.51
C PRO A 229 2.14 7.37 -8.65
N TRP A 230 2.95 6.48 -8.07
CA TRP A 230 4.15 6.88 -7.34
C TRP A 230 5.13 7.61 -8.26
N ILE A 231 5.50 7.00 -9.38
CA ILE A 231 6.43 7.61 -10.34
C ILE A 231 5.81 8.90 -10.90
N MET A 232 4.52 8.88 -11.27
CA MET A 232 3.87 10.03 -11.89
C MET A 232 3.73 11.22 -10.94
N SER A 233 3.52 11.03 -9.64
CA SER A 233 3.47 12.14 -8.67
C SER A 233 4.82 12.87 -8.57
N ASN A 234 5.92 12.13 -8.58
CA ASN A 234 7.28 12.68 -8.52
C ASN A 234 7.74 13.25 -9.87
N TYR A 235 7.44 12.55 -10.96
CA TYR A 235 7.65 13.03 -12.32
C TYR A 235 6.95 14.37 -12.54
N LEU A 236 5.65 14.45 -12.20
CA LEU A 236 4.87 15.68 -12.35
C LEU A 236 5.43 16.82 -11.48
N THR A 237 5.89 16.52 -10.27
CA THR A 237 6.58 17.50 -9.41
C THR A 237 7.81 18.06 -10.12
N ALA A 238 8.67 17.21 -10.67
CA ALA A 238 9.87 17.63 -11.38
C ALA A 238 9.53 18.43 -12.66
N VAL A 239 8.54 18.00 -13.45
CA VAL A 239 8.06 18.72 -14.64
C VAL A 239 7.57 20.12 -14.29
N LEU A 240 6.73 20.23 -13.26
CA LEU A 240 6.14 21.51 -12.87
C LEU A 240 7.17 22.49 -12.28
N PHE A 241 8.25 22.02 -11.70
CA PHE A 241 9.29 22.88 -11.14
C PHE A 241 10.38 23.26 -12.13
N LEU A 242 10.72 22.38 -13.11
CA LEU A 242 11.91 22.58 -13.96
C LEU A 242 11.60 22.87 -15.43
N GLU A 243 10.53 22.28 -16.01
CA GLU A 243 10.32 22.41 -17.45
C GLU A 243 9.73 23.78 -17.82
N ASN A 244 10.51 24.57 -18.53
CA ASN A 244 10.15 25.92 -18.97
C ASN A 244 9.66 26.00 -20.42
N ASP A 245 9.97 25.00 -21.26
CA ASP A 245 9.41 24.89 -22.60
C ASP A 245 7.95 24.48 -22.52
N LEU A 246 7.04 25.36 -22.90
CA LEU A 246 5.60 25.16 -22.80
C LEU A 246 5.11 23.94 -23.59
N SER A 247 5.72 23.63 -24.72
CA SER A 247 5.32 22.47 -25.53
C SER A 247 5.69 21.16 -24.84
N LYS A 248 6.92 21.04 -24.34
CA LYS A 248 7.38 19.88 -23.57
C LYS A 248 6.59 19.76 -22.27
N ARG A 249 6.41 20.85 -21.53
CA ARG A 249 5.64 20.91 -20.29
C ARG A 249 4.21 20.37 -20.49
N ASN A 250 3.51 20.84 -21.52
CA ASN A 250 2.17 20.32 -21.85
C ASN A 250 2.20 18.83 -22.19
N ARG A 251 3.16 18.37 -23.00
CA ARG A 251 3.30 16.96 -23.36
C ARG A 251 3.55 16.07 -22.14
N TYR A 252 4.44 16.49 -21.26
CA TYR A 252 4.81 15.74 -20.05
C TYR A 252 3.66 15.71 -19.02
N VAL A 253 2.97 16.83 -18.81
CA VAL A 253 1.78 16.87 -17.94
C VAL A 253 0.67 15.98 -18.51
N ASN A 254 0.44 16.02 -19.83
CA ASN A 254 -0.56 15.15 -20.47
C ASN A 254 -0.20 13.66 -20.32
N LYS A 255 1.08 13.29 -20.37
CA LYS A 255 1.54 11.92 -20.09
C LYS A 255 1.19 11.49 -18.66
N ALA A 256 1.41 12.37 -17.68
CA ALA A 256 1.04 12.09 -16.28
C ALA A 256 -0.48 11.92 -16.13
N ILE A 257 -1.29 12.76 -16.79
CA ILE A 257 -2.76 12.65 -16.84
C ILE A 257 -3.19 11.27 -17.38
N GLN A 258 -2.62 10.85 -18.51
CA GLN A 258 -2.98 9.57 -19.15
C GLN A 258 -2.69 8.37 -18.26
N LEU A 259 -1.49 8.29 -17.67
CA LEU A 259 -1.10 7.17 -16.80
C LEU A 259 -1.86 7.18 -15.46
N THR A 260 -2.19 8.36 -14.94
CA THR A 260 -3.03 8.48 -13.75
C THR A 260 -4.46 8.00 -14.02
N ASP A 261 -5.04 8.37 -15.14
CA ASP A 261 -6.36 7.88 -15.56
C ASP A 261 -6.35 6.36 -15.76
N GLN A 262 -5.31 5.80 -16.40
CA GLN A 262 -5.18 4.37 -16.60
C GLN A 262 -5.12 3.63 -15.26
N TYR A 263 -4.39 4.15 -14.27
CA TYR A 263 -4.36 3.59 -12.92
C TYR A 263 -5.75 3.65 -12.25
N ILE A 264 -6.44 4.80 -12.30
CA ILE A 264 -7.79 4.96 -11.75
C ILE A 264 -8.80 4.02 -12.45
N ASN A 265 -8.66 3.81 -13.77
CA ASN A 265 -9.52 2.90 -14.52
C ASN A 265 -9.44 1.44 -14.04
N GLY A 266 -8.31 1.03 -13.44
CA GLY A 266 -8.10 -0.31 -12.88
C GLY A 266 -8.85 -0.59 -11.58
N PHE A 267 -9.46 0.42 -10.94
CA PHE A 267 -10.20 0.26 -9.69
C PHE A 267 -11.68 -0.04 -9.91
N GLY A 268 -12.25 -0.87 -9.05
CA GLY A 268 -13.69 -0.96 -8.86
C GLY A 268 -14.27 0.32 -8.25
N GLU A 269 -15.61 0.47 -8.32
CA GLU A 269 -16.29 1.69 -7.82
C GLU A 269 -16.14 1.90 -6.31
N GLU A 270 -15.85 0.85 -5.55
CA GLU A 270 -15.63 0.94 -4.10
C GLU A 270 -14.28 1.55 -3.72
N GLY A 271 -13.31 1.63 -4.65
CA GLY A 271 -12.00 2.22 -4.44
C GLY A 271 -11.03 1.39 -3.59
N GLY A 272 -11.34 0.11 -3.36
CA GLY A 272 -10.44 -0.85 -2.71
C GLY A 272 -9.28 -1.22 -3.62
N THR A 273 -8.12 -1.58 -3.03
CA THR A 273 -6.98 -2.13 -3.75
C THR A 273 -6.67 -3.54 -3.28
N GLU A 274 -6.40 -4.45 -4.22
CA GLU A 274 -5.98 -5.82 -3.95
C GLU A 274 -4.61 -5.89 -3.25
N GLU A 275 -3.78 -4.85 -3.38
CA GLU A 275 -2.47 -4.76 -2.73
C GLU A 275 -2.56 -4.55 -1.20
N GLY A 276 -3.78 -4.32 -0.69
CA GLY A 276 -4.04 -4.06 0.72
C GLY A 276 -3.77 -2.62 1.17
N PRO A 277 -4.19 -2.25 2.41
CA PRO A 277 -4.14 -0.88 2.89
C PRO A 277 -2.72 -0.34 3.12
N HIS A 278 -1.70 -1.20 3.22
CA HIS A 278 -0.31 -0.75 3.29
C HIS A 278 0.08 0.07 2.05
N TYR A 279 -0.41 -0.33 0.88
CA TYR A 279 -0.11 0.33 -0.39
C TYR A 279 -1.01 1.54 -0.69
N TRP A 280 -2.00 1.82 0.15
CA TRP A 280 -2.89 2.97 -0.03
C TRP A 280 -2.15 4.30 -0.17
N THR A 281 -1.13 4.52 0.66
CA THR A 281 -0.28 5.72 0.62
C THR A 281 0.44 5.88 -0.73
N PHE A 282 0.87 4.78 -1.32
CA PHE A 282 1.62 4.73 -2.57
C PHE A 282 0.73 4.69 -3.81
N GLY A 283 -0.52 4.25 -3.66
CA GLY A 283 -1.56 4.26 -4.69
C GLY A 283 -2.44 5.49 -4.62
N ALA A 284 -3.52 5.41 -3.84
CA ALA A 284 -4.52 6.49 -3.70
C ALA A 284 -3.93 7.79 -3.16
N GLY A 285 -2.97 7.71 -2.22
CA GLY A 285 -2.25 8.87 -1.70
C GLY A 285 -1.42 9.59 -2.78
N CYS A 286 -0.79 8.84 -3.69
CA CYS A 286 -0.07 9.41 -4.83
C CYS A 286 -1.01 10.01 -5.87
N VAL A 287 -2.14 9.36 -6.16
CA VAL A 287 -3.20 9.95 -7.00
C VAL A 287 -3.65 11.29 -6.42
N PHE A 288 -3.92 11.35 -5.12
CA PHE A 288 -4.27 12.61 -4.46
C PHE A 288 -3.16 13.67 -4.59
N GLY A 289 -1.89 13.28 -4.47
CA GLY A 289 -0.74 14.16 -4.71
C GLY A 289 -0.72 14.73 -6.14
N ILE A 290 -0.98 13.87 -7.15
CA ILE A 290 -1.10 14.28 -8.55
C ILE A 290 -2.25 15.28 -8.74
N LEU A 291 -3.42 14.99 -8.16
CA LEU A 291 -4.59 15.87 -8.23
C LEU A 291 -4.32 17.24 -7.62
N ASN A 292 -3.61 17.31 -6.49
CA ASN A 292 -3.19 18.60 -5.88
C ASN A 292 -2.27 19.39 -6.83
N LEU A 293 -1.29 18.72 -7.44
CA LEU A 293 -0.37 19.36 -8.38
C LEU A 293 -1.10 19.88 -9.61
N LEU A 294 -1.96 19.06 -10.23
CA LEU A 294 -2.75 19.45 -11.41
C LEU A 294 -3.71 20.59 -11.09
N ASN A 295 -4.41 20.51 -9.96
CA ASN A 295 -5.31 21.57 -9.51
C ASN A 295 -4.56 22.89 -9.31
N SER A 296 -3.41 22.87 -8.61
CA SER A 296 -2.58 24.06 -8.40
C SER A 296 -2.00 24.59 -9.72
N ALA A 297 -1.54 23.71 -10.63
CA ALA A 297 -0.92 24.10 -11.90
C ALA A 297 -1.93 24.62 -12.94
N THR A 298 -3.22 24.54 -12.66
CA THR A 298 -4.30 24.99 -13.55
C THR A 298 -5.29 25.96 -12.84
N ASN A 299 -4.84 26.58 -11.75
CA ASN A 299 -5.66 27.50 -10.93
C ASN A 299 -7.06 26.94 -10.61
N GLY A 300 -7.11 25.66 -10.19
CA GLY A 300 -8.35 24.99 -9.80
C GLY A 300 -9.18 24.44 -10.97
N THR A 301 -8.76 24.61 -12.22
CA THR A 301 -9.57 24.18 -13.38
C THR A 301 -9.63 22.66 -13.53
N ILE A 302 -8.56 21.93 -13.24
CA ILE A 302 -8.58 20.46 -13.14
C ILE A 302 -9.03 20.11 -11.73
N ASP A 303 -10.26 19.65 -11.62
CA ASP A 303 -10.90 19.23 -10.37
C ASP A 303 -11.79 18.01 -10.62
N ILE A 304 -11.36 16.84 -10.11
CA ILE A 304 -12.15 15.61 -10.13
C ILE A 304 -12.38 15.07 -8.70
N TYR A 305 -12.21 15.89 -7.67
CA TYR A 305 -12.38 15.45 -6.28
C TYR A 305 -13.80 14.99 -5.94
N LYS A 306 -14.81 15.48 -6.70
CA LYS A 306 -16.22 15.10 -6.52
C LYS A 306 -16.56 13.73 -7.10
N GLU A 307 -15.68 13.17 -7.92
CA GLU A 307 -15.90 11.87 -8.53
C GLU A 307 -15.96 10.77 -7.46
N LYS A 308 -16.97 9.89 -7.58
CA LYS A 308 -17.23 8.83 -6.61
C LYS A 308 -16.03 7.94 -6.37
N ILE A 309 -15.33 7.56 -7.44
CA ILE A 309 -14.14 6.70 -7.34
C ILE A 309 -13.02 7.39 -6.58
N VAL A 310 -12.75 8.68 -6.79
CA VAL A 310 -11.71 9.44 -6.08
C VAL A 310 -12.03 9.50 -4.59
N ARG A 311 -13.29 9.76 -4.22
CA ARG A 311 -13.75 9.73 -2.84
C ARG A 311 -13.57 8.34 -2.22
N ASN A 312 -13.97 7.29 -2.92
CA ASN A 312 -13.91 5.92 -2.43
C ASN A 312 -12.48 5.41 -2.29
N MET A 313 -11.56 5.76 -3.20
CA MET A 313 -10.13 5.49 -3.05
C MET A 313 -9.58 6.13 -1.77
N GLY A 314 -9.96 7.37 -1.46
CA GLY A 314 -9.61 8.01 -0.19
C GLY A 314 -10.17 7.26 1.01
N ALA A 315 -11.43 6.83 0.94
CA ALA A 315 -12.15 6.19 2.03
C ALA A 315 -11.61 4.79 2.40
N TYR A 316 -10.90 4.11 1.50
CA TYR A 316 -10.40 2.75 1.72
C TYR A 316 -9.55 2.64 2.99
N ILE A 317 -8.75 3.67 3.33
CA ILE A 317 -7.86 3.63 4.50
C ILE A 317 -8.64 3.53 5.82
N TYR A 318 -9.69 4.35 6.02
CA TYR A 318 -10.47 4.25 7.26
C TYR A 318 -11.45 3.06 7.25
N ARG A 319 -11.85 2.59 6.07
CA ARG A 319 -12.67 1.37 5.92
C ARG A 319 -11.90 0.11 6.30
N SER A 320 -10.58 0.14 6.16
CA SER A 320 -9.68 -0.95 6.55
C SER A 320 -9.15 -0.82 7.98
N HIS A 321 -9.42 0.30 8.69
CA HIS A 321 -8.93 0.55 10.04
C HIS A 321 -9.65 -0.32 11.06
N ILE A 322 -8.90 -1.00 11.92
CA ILE A 322 -9.41 -1.84 13.02
C ILE A 322 -9.44 -1.04 14.32
N SER A 323 -8.30 -0.68 14.85
CA SER A 323 -8.15 0.08 16.09
C SER A 323 -6.71 0.57 16.22
N GLU A 324 -6.48 1.66 16.91
CA GLU A 324 -5.15 2.20 17.13
C GLU A 324 -4.36 2.29 15.81
N ASN A 325 -3.27 1.55 15.68
CA ASN A 325 -2.49 1.44 14.44
C ASN A 325 -2.80 0.16 13.65
N TYR A 326 -3.76 -0.65 14.10
CA TYR A 326 -4.12 -1.89 13.43
C TYR A 326 -5.08 -1.67 12.27
N PHE A 327 -4.76 -2.29 11.15
CA PHE A 327 -5.54 -2.30 9.92
C PHE A 327 -5.73 -3.74 9.43
N VAL A 328 -6.71 -3.94 8.56
CA VAL A 328 -6.84 -5.20 7.84
C VAL A 328 -5.59 -5.42 7.01
N ASN A 329 -4.99 -6.61 7.13
CA ASN A 329 -3.73 -6.92 6.47
C ASN A 329 -3.88 -8.08 5.49
N VAL A 330 -4.51 -7.82 4.36
CA VAL A 330 -4.52 -8.72 3.19
C VAL A 330 -3.28 -8.48 2.33
N ALA A 331 -2.85 -9.45 1.55
CA ALA A 331 -1.66 -9.42 0.69
C ALA A 331 -0.39 -9.03 1.49
N ASP A 332 0.58 -8.34 0.86
CA ASP A 332 1.79 -7.85 1.57
C ASP A 332 1.49 -6.67 2.53
N SER A 333 0.28 -6.57 3.07
CA SER A 333 -0.04 -5.52 4.03
C SER A 333 0.45 -5.89 5.44
N ARG A 334 0.97 -4.90 6.15
CA ARG A 334 1.33 -5.04 7.56
C ARG A 334 0.09 -4.82 8.43
N PRO A 335 -0.04 -5.51 9.58
CA PRO A 335 -1.15 -5.29 10.50
C PRO A 335 -1.12 -3.90 11.16
N GLU A 336 0.06 -3.33 11.38
CA GLU A 336 0.20 -1.96 11.89
C GLU A 336 0.63 -1.02 10.77
N LEU A 337 -0.13 0.06 10.57
CA LEU A 337 0.16 1.11 9.61
C LEU A 337 0.20 2.47 10.28
N PHE A 338 0.97 3.38 9.68
CA PHE A 338 1.14 4.75 10.13
C PHE A 338 0.87 5.71 8.95
N PRO A 339 -0.39 5.85 8.52
CA PRO A 339 -0.74 6.73 7.41
C PRO A 339 -0.34 8.18 7.70
N GLU A 340 0.05 8.93 6.66
CA GLU A 340 0.43 10.33 6.75
C GLU A 340 -0.80 11.17 7.15
N ALA A 341 -0.91 11.49 8.42
CA ALA A 341 -2.11 12.04 9.06
C ALA A 341 -2.63 13.31 8.36
N VAL A 342 -1.72 14.24 8.03
CA VAL A 342 -2.09 15.52 7.39
C VAL A 342 -2.60 15.27 5.96
N MET A 343 -1.96 14.38 5.22
CA MET A 343 -2.42 13.99 3.88
C MET A 343 -3.81 13.34 3.93
N VAL A 344 -4.05 12.43 4.89
CA VAL A 344 -5.37 11.81 5.10
C VAL A 344 -6.44 12.87 5.38
N TRP A 345 -6.14 13.82 6.27
CA TRP A 345 -7.03 14.94 6.58
C TRP A 345 -7.32 15.81 5.35
N ARG A 346 -6.28 16.21 4.62
CA ARG A 346 -6.40 17.02 3.39
C ARG A 346 -7.22 16.31 2.31
N TYR A 347 -7.01 15.00 2.17
CA TYR A 347 -7.78 14.20 1.21
C TYR A 347 -9.26 14.27 1.57
N GLY A 348 -9.59 14.04 2.86
CA GLY A 348 -10.97 14.16 3.36
C GLY A 348 -11.60 15.53 3.09
N GLN A 349 -10.85 16.62 3.32
CA GLN A 349 -11.30 17.97 3.00
C GLN A 349 -11.58 18.14 1.50
N ALA A 350 -10.67 17.71 0.63
CA ALA A 350 -10.78 17.88 -0.81
C ALA A 350 -11.98 17.13 -1.42
N VAL A 351 -12.25 15.90 -0.94
CA VAL A 351 -13.38 15.09 -1.43
C VAL A 351 -14.67 15.28 -0.62
N ASN A 352 -14.66 16.18 0.36
CA ASN A 352 -15.79 16.44 1.26
C ASN A 352 -16.26 15.16 1.99
N ASP A 353 -15.32 14.40 2.54
CA ASP A 353 -15.56 13.21 3.38
C ASP A 353 -15.19 13.50 4.84
N ALA A 354 -16.21 13.77 5.68
CA ALA A 354 -16.03 14.12 7.07
C ALA A 354 -15.39 12.97 7.89
N THR A 355 -15.65 11.70 7.53
CA THR A 355 -15.05 10.55 8.19
C THR A 355 -13.56 10.48 7.91
N LEU A 356 -13.15 10.68 6.65
CA LEU A 356 -11.75 10.70 6.28
C LEU A 356 -11.00 11.87 6.92
N SER A 357 -11.61 13.07 6.94
CA SER A 357 -11.04 14.25 7.61
C SER A 357 -10.86 14.01 9.10
N SER A 358 -11.91 13.55 9.80
CA SER A 358 -11.84 13.26 11.23
C SER A 358 -10.83 12.15 11.55
N PHE A 359 -10.68 11.16 10.67
CA PHE A 359 -9.67 10.11 10.79
C PHE A 359 -8.25 10.69 10.71
N GLY A 360 -7.96 11.54 9.70
CA GLY A 360 -6.68 12.22 9.58
C GLY A 360 -6.36 13.10 10.79
N ALA A 361 -7.33 13.86 11.29
CA ALA A 361 -7.16 14.67 12.50
C ALA A 361 -6.92 13.81 13.77
N TRP A 362 -7.59 12.67 13.87
CA TRP A 362 -7.36 11.70 14.95
C TRP A 362 -5.96 11.10 14.90
N LEU A 363 -5.47 10.70 13.72
CA LEU A 363 -4.09 10.24 13.51
C LEU A 363 -3.08 11.33 13.90
N TYR A 364 -3.33 12.59 13.50
CA TYR A 364 -2.46 13.73 13.81
C TYR A 364 -2.31 13.93 15.32
N ARG A 365 -3.42 13.96 16.08
CA ARG A 365 -3.43 14.09 17.55
C ARG A 365 -2.71 12.96 18.27
N ARG A 366 -2.59 11.79 17.66
CA ARG A 366 -1.84 10.63 18.18
C ARG A 366 -0.35 10.66 17.85
N GLY A 367 0.13 11.70 17.23
CA GLY A 367 1.54 11.86 16.90
C GLY A 367 1.97 11.17 15.59
N ALA A 368 1.04 10.75 14.75
CA ALA A 368 1.34 10.19 13.43
C ALA A 368 1.82 11.29 12.44
N ASN A 369 2.76 12.13 12.88
CA ASN A 369 3.24 13.28 12.14
C ASN A 369 4.59 12.99 11.51
N ASN A 370 4.67 12.00 10.64
CA ASN A 370 5.91 11.70 9.95
C ASN A 370 6.20 12.71 8.82
N MET A 371 6.53 13.96 9.21
CA MET A 371 6.93 15.02 8.27
C MET A 371 8.37 14.83 7.74
N ASN A 372 9.11 13.89 8.30
CA ASN A 372 10.45 13.52 7.83
C ASN A 372 10.39 12.47 6.71
N GLY A 373 9.26 12.35 6.00
CA GLY A 373 9.07 11.38 4.93
C GLY A 373 10.22 11.40 3.94
N THR A 374 10.82 10.24 3.73
CA THR A 374 11.92 10.05 2.78
C THR A 374 11.45 10.21 1.33
N PHE A 375 10.14 10.10 1.10
CA PHE A 375 9.51 10.03 -0.20
C PHE A 375 8.41 11.08 -0.40
N HIS A 376 7.99 11.31 -1.65
CA HIS A 376 6.85 12.15 -2.03
C HIS A 376 6.97 13.64 -1.62
N ARG A 377 7.99 14.31 -2.15
CA ARG A 377 8.36 15.70 -1.77
C ARG A 377 7.23 16.72 -1.87
N SER A 378 6.48 16.75 -2.98
CA SER A 378 5.37 17.68 -3.13
C SER A 378 4.26 17.44 -2.11
N ARG A 379 3.95 16.18 -1.78
CA ARG A 379 2.96 15.82 -0.76
C ARG A 379 3.37 16.35 0.61
N THR A 380 4.62 16.14 1.00
CA THR A 380 5.19 16.69 2.24
C THR A 380 5.06 18.21 2.29
N LEU A 381 5.31 18.93 1.20
CA LEU A 381 5.16 20.38 1.13
C LEU A 381 3.72 20.83 1.31
N TYR A 382 2.77 20.15 0.65
CA TYR A 382 1.34 20.42 0.86
C TYR A 382 0.90 20.13 2.30
N ASP A 383 1.44 19.10 2.93
CA ASP A 383 1.15 18.77 4.32
C ASP A 383 1.70 19.85 5.25
N MET A 384 2.93 20.33 5.02
CA MET A 384 3.53 21.41 5.80
C MET A 384 2.67 22.68 5.79
N ILE A 385 2.19 23.11 4.64
CA ILE A 385 1.35 24.33 4.55
C ILE A 385 -0.05 24.15 5.16
N SER A 386 -0.45 22.92 5.47
CA SER A 386 -1.75 22.59 6.06
C SER A 386 -1.71 22.31 7.57
N LEU A 387 -0.53 22.39 8.21
CA LEU A 387 -0.36 22.04 9.63
C LEU A 387 -1.26 22.81 10.57
N LYS A 388 -1.30 24.14 10.47
CA LYS A 388 -2.17 24.97 11.33
C LYS A 388 -3.66 24.62 11.17
N SER A 389 -4.07 24.21 9.98
CA SER A 389 -5.47 23.83 9.72
C SER A 389 -5.84 22.51 10.36
N VAL A 390 -4.97 21.48 10.26
CA VAL A 390 -5.24 20.19 10.92
C VAL A 390 -5.12 20.30 12.45
N GLU A 391 -4.23 21.15 12.97
CA GLU A 391 -4.14 21.43 14.42
C GLU A 391 -5.42 22.05 14.97
N ALA A 392 -6.08 22.89 14.20
CA ALA A 392 -7.34 23.53 14.58
C ALA A 392 -8.56 22.59 14.46
N GLU A 393 -8.41 21.42 13.82
CA GLU A 393 -9.50 20.47 13.59
C GLU A 393 -9.93 19.77 14.89
N GLN A 394 -11.22 19.90 15.25
CA GLN A 394 -11.79 19.35 16.49
C GLN A 394 -12.70 18.15 16.27
N SER A 395 -12.91 17.71 15.04
CA SER A 395 -13.80 16.60 14.74
C SER A 395 -13.36 15.29 15.42
N VAL A 396 -14.35 14.51 15.85
CA VAL A 396 -14.13 13.22 16.49
C VAL A 396 -14.27 12.11 15.45
N TYR A 397 -13.28 11.25 15.38
CA TYR A 397 -13.33 10.07 14.51
C TYR A 397 -14.11 8.93 15.18
N HIS A 398 -15.07 8.39 14.46
CA HIS A 398 -15.79 7.18 14.82
C HIS A 398 -15.52 6.11 13.76
N PRO A 399 -14.92 4.96 14.13
CA PRO A 399 -14.68 3.87 13.19
C PRO A 399 -15.99 3.36 12.58
N VAL A 400 -15.95 3.02 11.30
CA VAL A 400 -17.11 2.43 10.60
C VAL A 400 -17.43 1.04 11.16
N ASN A 401 -18.71 0.74 11.33
CA ASN A 401 -19.15 -0.51 11.95
C ASN A 401 -19.05 -1.71 11.01
N GLU A 402 -19.25 -1.48 9.72
CA GLU A 402 -19.35 -2.55 8.74
C GLU A 402 -19.00 -2.04 7.34
N VAL A 403 -18.19 -2.81 6.61
CA VAL A 403 -17.79 -2.53 5.24
C VAL A 403 -17.97 -3.80 4.41
N TRP A 404 -18.41 -3.63 3.17
CA TRP A 404 -18.32 -4.61 2.12
C TRP A 404 -17.75 -3.96 0.87
N LEU A 405 -16.66 -4.51 0.37
CA LEU A 405 -15.99 -4.09 -0.85
C LEU A 405 -16.13 -5.25 -1.86
N PRO A 406 -17.07 -5.16 -2.80
CA PRO A 406 -17.42 -6.28 -3.68
C PRO A 406 -16.34 -6.66 -4.69
N ASP A 407 -15.55 -5.69 -5.18
CA ASP A 407 -14.54 -5.96 -6.22
C ASP A 407 -13.30 -6.65 -5.62
N VAL A 408 -12.84 -6.20 -4.43
CA VAL A 408 -11.76 -6.88 -3.69
C VAL A 408 -12.27 -7.96 -2.75
N GLN A 409 -13.60 -8.18 -2.69
CA GLN A 409 -14.28 -9.19 -1.88
C GLN A 409 -13.90 -9.16 -0.39
N LEU A 410 -13.72 -7.96 0.18
CA LEU A 410 -13.36 -7.75 1.57
C LEU A 410 -14.57 -7.32 2.39
N MET A 411 -14.88 -8.08 3.46
CA MET A 411 -15.87 -7.73 4.47
C MET A 411 -15.19 -7.38 5.78
N THR A 412 -15.67 -6.32 6.45
CA THR A 412 -15.35 -6.05 7.86
C THR A 412 -16.60 -5.84 8.69
N LYS A 413 -16.57 -6.24 9.99
CA LYS A 413 -17.66 -6.03 10.92
C LYS A 413 -17.17 -5.86 12.35
N ARG A 414 -17.68 -4.82 13.03
CA ARG A 414 -17.52 -4.59 14.47
C ARG A 414 -18.77 -5.07 15.21
N LEU A 415 -18.58 -5.84 16.26
CA LEU A 415 -19.66 -6.32 17.12
C LEU A 415 -19.76 -5.44 18.38
N PRO A 416 -20.97 -5.29 18.96
CA PRO A 416 -21.13 -4.49 20.17
C PRO A 416 -20.32 -4.97 21.39
N ASN A 417 -19.97 -6.26 21.43
CA ASN A 417 -19.17 -6.84 22.51
C ASN A 417 -17.64 -6.65 22.34
N GLY A 418 -17.21 -5.85 21.35
CA GLY A 418 -15.83 -5.52 21.08
C GLY A 418 -15.10 -6.48 20.15
N LEU A 419 -15.75 -7.54 19.65
CA LEU A 419 -15.17 -8.35 18.57
C LEU A 419 -15.16 -7.55 17.25
N PHE A 420 -14.15 -7.80 16.46
CA PHE A 420 -14.03 -7.35 15.08
C PHE A 420 -13.63 -8.54 14.21
N ILE A 421 -14.20 -8.61 13.01
CA ILE A 421 -13.80 -9.55 11.98
C ILE A 421 -13.53 -8.81 10.66
N ALA A 422 -12.48 -9.23 9.95
CA ALA A 422 -12.35 -9.02 8.53
C ALA A 422 -12.21 -10.38 7.83
N ALA A 423 -12.76 -10.52 6.64
CA ALA A 423 -12.69 -11.73 5.84
C ALA A 423 -12.57 -11.39 4.36
N HIS A 424 -11.77 -12.15 3.64
CA HIS A 424 -11.38 -11.91 2.27
C HIS A 424 -11.71 -13.10 1.36
N GLY A 425 -12.22 -12.80 0.16
CA GLY A 425 -12.40 -13.77 -0.94
C GLY A 425 -11.25 -13.67 -1.94
N GLY A 426 -11.46 -12.99 -3.06
CA GLY A 426 -10.42 -12.66 -4.03
C GLY A 426 -9.87 -13.84 -4.82
N HIS A 427 -8.63 -13.74 -5.24
CA HIS A 427 -7.92 -14.79 -5.99
C HIS A 427 -6.40 -14.78 -5.72
N ASN A 428 -5.75 -15.93 -5.85
CA ASN A 428 -4.32 -16.11 -5.59
C ASN A 428 -3.40 -15.58 -6.71
N GLY A 429 -3.84 -14.63 -7.50
CA GLY A 429 -3.06 -13.94 -8.54
C GLY A 429 -3.15 -12.42 -8.43
N GLU A 430 -3.44 -11.90 -7.25
CA GLU A 430 -3.45 -10.47 -6.94
C GLU A 430 -2.03 -9.90 -6.90
N SER A 431 -1.90 -8.59 -7.03
CA SER A 431 -0.61 -7.94 -6.78
C SER A 431 -0.23 -8.10 -5.31
N HIS A 432 1.04 -8.44 -5.05
CA HIS A 432 1.53 -8.71 -3.69
C HIS A 432 0.84 -9.90 -3.00
N ASN A 433 0.36 -10.88 -3.73
CA ASN A 433 -0.50 -11.97 -3.30
C ASN A 433 0.09 -12.85 -2.18
N HIS A 434 -0.78 -13.27 -1.25
CA HIS A 434 -0.65 -14.48 -0.44
C HIS A 434 -1.65 -15.53 -0.94
N ASN A 435 -1.40 -16.82 -0.69
CA ASN A 435 -2.38 -17.86 -1.01
C ASN A 435 -3.38 -17.99 0.14
N ASP A 436 -4.34 -17.06 0.21
CA ASP A 436 -5.18 -16.81 1.38
C ASP A 436 -6.69 -16.68 1.07
N VAL A 437 -7.14 -17.19 -0.09
CA VAL A 437 -8.55 -17.14 -0.49
C VAL A 437 -9.46 -17.75 0.59
N GLY A 438 -10.33 -16.93 1.15
CA GLY A 438 -11.25 -17.31 2.23
C GLY A 438 -10.68 -17.15 3.64
N ASP A 439 -9.52 -16.49 3.79
CA ASP A 439 -8.95 -16.18 5.10
C ASP A 439 -9.78 -15.14 5.86
N PHE A 440 -9.55 -15.05 7.16
CA PHE A 440 -10.20 -14.09 8.06
C PHE A 440 -9.32 -13.78 9.27
N ILE A 441 -9.46 -12.57 9.79
CA ILE A 441 -8.79 -12.12 11.01
C ILE A 441 -9.82 -11.68 12.05
N ILE A 442 -9.50 -11.86 13.34
CA ILE A 442 -10.37 -11.51 14.46
C ILE A 442 -9.58 -10.73 15.49
N TYR A 443 -10.16 -9.61 15.92
CA TYR A 443 -9.65 -8.78 17.01
C TYR A 443 -10.71 -8.67 18.13
N ALA A 444 -10.25 -8.41 19.35
CA ALA A 444 -11.12 -8.21 20.50
C ALA A 444 -10.73 -6.95 21.29
N ASN A 445 -11.58 -5.90 21.27
CA ASN A 445 -11.32 -4.57 21.83
C ASN A 445 -10.01 -3.94 21.30
N GLY A 446 -9.67 -4.23 20.05
CA GLY A 446 -8.46 -3.74 19.42
C GLY A 446 -7.26 -4.67 19.51
N ASP A 447 -7.27 -5.67 20.38
CA ASP A 447 -6.20 -6.66 20.46
C ASP A 447 -6.33 -7.72 19.35
N PRO A 448 -5.23 -8.12 18.69
CA PRO A 448 -5.23 -9.24 17.75
C PRO A 448 -5.52 -10.57 18.46
N VAL A 449 -6.37 -11.41 17.88
CA VAL A 449 -6.75 -12.75 18.42
C VAL A 449 -6.44 -13.84 17.41
N ILE A 450 -7.06 -13.81 16.25
CA ILE A 450 -6.75 -14.65 15.09
C ILE A 450 -6.23 -13.71 14.02
N VAL A 451 -5.05 -13.96 13.52
CA VAL A 451 -4.33 -13.00 12.67
C VAL A 451 -3.94 -13.60 11.33
N ASP A 452 -3.84 -12.77 10.33
CA ASP A 452 -2.86 -12.95 9.27
C ASP A 452 -1.52 -12.42 9.79
N VAL A 453 -0.46 -13.20 9.63
CA VAL A 453 0.86 -12.81 10.19
C VAL A 453 1.49 -11.65 9.42
N GLY A 454 1.03 -11.40 8.20
CA GLY A 454 1.48 -10.31 7.36
C GLY A 454 2.81 -10.56 6.67
N LEU A 455 3.45 -9.48 6.29
CA LEU A 455 4.64 -9.45 5.46
C LEU A 455 5.94 -9.67 6.26
N GLY A 456 6.81 -10.53 5.75
CA GLY A 456 8.21 -10.64 6.17
C GLY A 456 9.11 -9.57 5.55
N THR A 457 10.43 -9.73 5.67
CA THR A 457 11.41 -8.87 4.98
C THR A 457 11.48 -9.24 3.50
N TYR A 458 11.50 -8.23 2.63
CA TYR A 458 11.68 -8.44 1.20
C TYR A 458 13.11 -8.88 0.88
N THR A 459 13.22 -10.02 0.22
CA THR A 459 14.47 -10.58 -0.31
C THR A 459 14.31 -10.89 -1.80
N SER A 460 15.33 -11.42 -2.44
CA SER A 460 15.25 -11.86 -3.84
C SER A 460 14.17 -12.93 -4.09
N LYS A 461 13.77 -13.70 -3.07
CA LYS A 461 12.68 -14.69 -3.17
C LYS A 461 11.31 -14.03 -3.31
N THR A 462 11.11 -12.86 -2.71
CA THR A 462 9.79 -12.23 -2.59
C THR A 462 9.09 -12.00 -3.93
N PHE A 463 9.84 -11.63 -4.97
CA PHE A 463 9.32 -11.38 -6.32
C PHE A 463 9.83 -12.40 -7.34
N SER A 464 10.08 -13.64 -6.91
CA SER A 464 10.51 -14.74 -7.75
C SER A 464 9.51 -15.90 -7.71
N LYS A 465 9.78 -16.96 -8.48
CA LYS A 465 9.02 -18.23 -8.41
C LYS A 465 9.06 -18.90 -7.02
N ASP A 466 9.99 -18.48 -6.16
CA ASP A 466 10.13 -19.01 -4.81
C ASP A 466 9.32 -18.24 -3.76
N ARG A 467 8.48 -17.28 -4.17
CA ARG A 467 7.62 -16.49 -3.28
C ARG A 467 6.78 -17.34 -2.34
N TYR A 468 6.17 -18.40 -2.85
CA TYR A 468 5.28 -19.26 -2.06
C TYR A 468 6.02 -20.38 -1.29
N ASN A 469 7.37 -20.41 -1.35
CA ASN A 469 8.23 -21.13 -0.40
C ASN A 469 8.43 -20.33 0.89
N LEU A 470 8.10 -19.05 0.90
CA LEU A 470 8.01 -18.24 2.11
C LEU A 470 6.76 -18.69 2.87
N TRP A 471 6.96 -19.23 4.08
CA TRP A 471 5.87 -19.86 4.83
C TRP A 471 4.68 -18.94 5.08
N PHE A 472 4.92 -17.65 5.33
CA PHE A 472 3.89 -16.65 5.58
C PHE A 472 3.05 -16.26 4.34
N ASN A 473 3.45 -16.68 3.14
CA ASN A 473 2.67 -16.51 1.92
C ASN A 473 1.86 -17.78 1.56
N ALA A 474 2.09 -18.89 2.27
CA ALA A 474 1.49 -20.16 1.97
C ALA A 474 0.23 -20.41 2.80
N SER A 475 -0.84 -20.95 2.19
CA SER A 475 -2.16 -21.11 2.82
C SER A 475 -2.18 -21.98 4.09
N GLY A 476 -1.17 -22.82 4.28
CA GLY A 476 -1.00 -23.61 5.51
C GLY A 476 -0.69 -22.78 6.76
N TYR A 477 -0.37 -21.50 6.59
CA TYR A 477 -0.09 -20.53 7.66
C TYR A 477 -1.07 -19.35 7.64
N HIS A 478 -2.20 -19.50 6.97
CA HIS A 478 -3.39 -18.65 7.06
C HIS A 478 -4.51 -19.41 7.78
N ASN A 479 -5.65 -18.76 8.07
CA ASN A 479 -6.75 -19.38 8.81
C ASN A 479 -7.64 -20.24 7.89
N LEU A 480 -7.00 -21.22 7.25
CA LEU A 480 -7.49 -22.00 6.13
C LEU A 480 -7.33 -23.51 6.35
N PRO A 481 -8.13 -24.34 5.63
CA PRO A 481 -7.92 -25.77 5.63
C PRO A 481 -6.74 -26.20 4.75
N THR A 482 -6.10 -27.33 5.11
CA THR A 482 -5.18 -28.09 4.27
C THR A 482 -5.78 -29.48 4.04
N ILE A 483 -5.85 -29.91 2.78
CA ILE A 483 -6.65 -31.06 2.36
C ILE A 483 -5.72 -32.12 1.73
N ASN A 484 -5.54 -33.27 2.37
CA ASN A 484 -4.59 -34.31 1.93
C ASN A 484 -3.16 -33.76 1.69
N GLY A 485 -2.72 -32.83 2.55
CA GLY A 485 -1.44 -32.14 2.39
C GLY A 485 -1.40 -31.08 1.27
N GLN A 486 -2.51 -30.88 0.54
CA GLN A 486 -2.60 -29.87 -0.50
C GLN A 486 -2.97 -28.52 0.09
N GLN A 487 -2.17 -27.52 -0.22
CA GLN A 487 -2.42 -26.10 0.06
C GLN A 487 -3.03 -25.42 -1.18
N GLN A 488 -3.46 -24.18 -1.04
CA GLN A 488 -3.90 -23.37 -2.18
C GLN A 488 -2.72 -23.12 -3.14
N SER A 489 -3.04 -22.94 -4.41
CA SER A 489 -2.06 -22.67 -5.46
C SER A 489 -2.10 -21.20 -5.88
N GLU A 490 -0.99 -20.71 -6.41
CA GLU A 490 -0.87 -19.36 -6.97
C GLU A 490 -1.54 -19.22 -8.34
N GLY A 491 -1.97 -18.01 -8.66
CA GLY A 491 -2.53 -17.63 -9.96
C GLY A 491 -4.00 -17.24 -9.90
N SER A 492 -4.44 -16.39 -10.82
CA SER A 492 -5.79 -15.80 -10.87
C SER A 492 -6.92 -16.80 -11.10
N SER A 493 -6.63 -18.00 -11.62
CA SER A 493 -7.59 -19.09 -11.74
C SER A 493 -7.94 -19.75 -10.40
N TYR A 494 -7.09 -19.58 -9.39
CA TYR A 494 -7.30 -20.07 -8.02
C TYR A 494 -8.00 -18.98 -7.20
N ALA A 495 -9.32 -19.04 -7.14
CA ALA A 495 -10.16 -17.92 -6.69
C ALA A 495 -11.35 -18.39 -5.85
N ALA A 496 -11.88 -17.47 -5.05
CA ALA A 496 -13.22 -17.62 -4.49
C ALA A 496 -14.27 -17.58 -5.60
N SER A 497 -15.35 -18.31 -5.43
CA SER A 497 -16.50 -18.28 -6.34
C SER A 497 -17.81 -18.25 -5.57
N ASN A 498 -18.91 -17.86 -6.23
CA ASN A 498 -20.21 -17.72 -5.59
C ASN A 498 -20.17 -16.85 -4.32
N VAL A 499 -19.39 -15.79 -4.36
CA VAL A 499 -19.23 -14.87 -3.23
C VAL A 499 -20.51 -14.07 -3.04
N PHE A 500 -21.05 -14.14 -1.83
CA PHE A 500 -22.32 -13.53 -1.48
C PHE A 500 -22.22 -12.85 -0.13
N TYR A 501 -22.55 -11.56 -0.09
CA TYR A 501 -22.62 -10.76 1.12
C TYR A 501 -24.06 -10.36 1.41
N LYS A 502 -24.49 -10.51 2.67
CA LYS A 502 -25.81 -10.09 3.11
C LYS A 502 -25.74 -9.45 4.49
N LYS A 503 -26.31 -8.25 4.58
CA LYS A 503 -26.57 -7.55 5.84
C LYS A 503 -28.02 -7.75 6.26
N GLU A 504 -28.22 -8.22 7.48
CA GLU A 504 -29.52 -8.34 8.14
C GLU A 504 -29.52 -7.49 9.43
N GLN A 505 -30.68 -7.26 10.05
CA GLN A 505 -30.77 -6.37 11.23
C GLN A 505 -29.80 -6.74 12.37
N ALA A 506 -29.67 -8.04 12.66
CA ALA A 506 -28.91 -8.55 13.81
C ALA A 506 -27.62 -9.28 13.40
N ARG A 507 -27.39 -9.52 12.11
CA ARG A 507 -26.24 -10.30 11.65
C ARG A 507 -25.79 -9.90 10.25
N THR A 508 -24.52 -10.17 9.98
CA THR A 508 -23.91 -10.05 8.66
C THR A 508 -23.41 -11.43 8.24
N VAL A 509 -23.63 -11.77 6.99
CA VAL A 509 -23.21 -13.06 6.42
C VAL A 509 -22.33 -12.79 5.19
N LEU A 510 -21.14 -13.39 5.17
CA LEU A 510 -20.32 -13.56 3.97
C LEU A 510 -20.26 -15.06 3.65
N SER A 511 -20.61 -15.41 2.44
CA SER A 511 -20.58 -16.80 1.94
C SER A 511 -19.74 -16.86 0.68
N MET A 512 -18.88 -17.88 0.56
CA MET A 512 -18.07 -18.10 -0.63
C MET A 512 -17.74 -19.58 -0.80
N ASN A 513 -17.45 -19.96 -2.01
CA ASN A 513 -16.87 -21.25 -2.36
C ASN A 513 -15.35 -21.07 -2.55
N ILE A 514 -14.54 -21.92 -1.90
CA ILE A 514 -13.07 -21.83 -1.93
C ILE A 514 -12.39 -23.08 -2.53
N GLU A 515 -13.15 -24.09 -2.98
CA GLU A 515 -12.58 -25.30 -3.58
C GLU A 515 -11.69 -25.01 -4.79
N LYS A 516 -12.00 -23.97 -5.57
CA LYS A 516 -11.22 -23.57 -6.75
C LYS A 516 -9.86 -22.97 -6.42
N ALA A 517 -9.64 -22.55 -5.18
CA ALA A 517 -8.33 -22.08 -4.72
C ALA A 517 -7.33 -23.23 -4.52
N TYR A 518 -7.81 -24.47 -4.49
CA TYR A 518 -6.99 -25.67 -4.30
C TYR A 518 -6.68 -26.39 -5.63
N PRO A 519 -5.52 -27.05 -5.74
CA PRO A 519 -5.20 -27.84 -6.92
C PRO A 519 -6.13 -29.05 -7.05
N ALA A 520 -6.31 -29.56 -8.26
CA ALA A 520 -7.17 -30.72 -8.54
C ALA A 520 -6.84 -31.95 -7.67
N LYS A 521 -5.60 -32.10 -7.23
CA LYS A 521 -5.14 -33.18 -6.32
C LYS A 521 -5.81 -33.15 -4.94
N ALA A 522 -6.40 -32.03 -4.52
CA ALA A 522 -7.20 -31.95 -3.30
C ALA A 522 -8.50 -32.76 -3.40
N ASN A 523 -8.92 -33.13 -4.62
CA ASN A 523 -10.13 -33.92 -4.92
C ASN A 523 -11.44 -33.32 -4.41
N LEU A 524 -11.49 -32.00 -4.20
CA LEU A 524 -12.68 -31.28 -3.77
C LEU A 524 -13.68 -31.13 -4.92
N LYS A 525 -14.96 -31.40 -4.64
CA LYS A 525 -16.09 -31.01 -5.47
C LYS A 525 -16.60 -29.65 -5.09
N THR A 526 -16.78 -29.43 -3.79
CA THR A 526 -17.24 -28.18 -3.22
C THR A 526 -16.59 -27.93 -1.86
N TRP A 527 -16.32 -26.66 -1.55
CA TRP A 527 -16.01 -26.18 -0.21
C TRP A 527 -16.66 -24.83 -0.01
N LYS A 528 -17.80 -24.83 0.69
CA LYS A 528 -18.52 -23.59 0.98
C LYS A 528 -18.23 -23.11 2.39
N ARG A 529 -17.60 -21.95 2.51
CA ARG A 529 -17.35 -21.22 3.76
C ARG A 529 -18.43 -20.17 3.96
N ASN A 530 -19.08 -20.18 5.14
CA ASN A 530 -19.99 -19.15 5.56
C ASN A 530 -19.45 -18.51 6.84
N ILE A 531 -19.31 -17.21 6.84
CA ILE A 531 -18.90 -16.39 7.97
C ILE A 531 -20.09 -15.57 8.40
N THR A 532 -20.58 -15.79 9.63
CA THR A 532 -21.70 -15.08 10.21
C THR A 532 -21.23 -14.32 11.43
N ALA A 533 -21.45 -13.01 11.45
CA ALA A 533 -21.18 -12.15 12.61
C ALA A 533 -22.50 -11.57 13.12
N ASP A 534 -22.89 -11.93 14.34
CA ASP A 534 -24.05 -11.39 15.04
C ASP A 534 -23.63 -10.39 16.14
N ASN A 535 -24.49 -10.06 17.09
CA ASN A 535 -24.17 -9.07 18.12
C ASN A 535 -23.18 -9.57 19.18
N ILE A 536 -22.98 -10.88 19.32
CA ILE A 536 -22.21 -11.49 20.42
C ILE A 536 -21.20 -12.54 19.96
N SER A 537 -21.29 -13.02 18.72
CA SER A 537 -20.47 -14.12 18.23
C SER A 537 -20.06 -13.96 16.76
N ILE A 538 -18.96 -14.61 16.41
CA ILE A 538 -18.54 -14.83 15.04
C ILE A 538 -18.55 -16.35 14.82
N ILE A 539 -19.23 -16.79 13.76
CA ILE A 539 -19.41 -18.20 13.43
C ILE A 539 -18.87 -18.45 12.03
N ILE A 540 -17.87 -19.32 11.93
CA ILE A 540 -17.37 -19.83 10.67
C ILE A 540 -17.96 -21.21 10.46
N THR A 541 -18.61 -21.45 9.33
CA THR A 541 -19.18 -22.76 8.96
C THR A 541 -18.63 -23.19 7.62
N ASP A 542 -17.92 -24.30 7.60
CA ASP A 542 -17.40 -24.95 6.39
C ASP A 542 -18.23 -26.19 6.05
N ASN A 543 -18.74 -26.25 4.81
CA ASN A 543 -19.40 -27.44 4.26
C ASN A 543 -18.61 -27.88 3.05
N PHE A 544 -18.15 -29.12 3.05
CA PHE A 544 -17.38 -29.65 1.94
C PHE A 544 -17.93 -30.98 1.40
N GLU A 545 -17.68 -31.25 0.14
CA GLU A 545 -17.80 -32.52 -0.52
C GLU A 545 -16.56 -32.79 -1.38
N ALA A 546 -16.02 -34.00 -1.26
CA ALA A 546 -14.87 -34.46 -2.02
C ALA A 546 -15.26 -35.71 -2.86
N SER A 547 -14.51 -35.97 -3.93
CA SER A 547 -14.74 -37.14 -4.82
C SER A 547 -14.38 -38.45 -4.13
N GLN A 548 -13.51 -38.42 -3.14
CA GLN A 548 -13.07 -39.55 -2.29
C GLN A 548 -12.93 -39.09 -0.86
N PRO A 549 -12.90 -39.99 0.13
CA PRO A 549 -12.63 -39.61 1.53
C PRO A 549 -11.33 -38.82 1.65
N VAL A 550 -11.38 -37.68 2.32
CA VAL A 550 -10.22 -36.87 2.68
C VAL A 550 -9.53 -37.56 3.84
N LEU A 551 -8.33 -38.10 3.61
CA LEU A 551 -7.59 -38.89 4.60
C LEU A 551 -6.90 -38.03 5.65
N ALA A 552 -6.48 -36.83 5.26
CA ALA A 552 -5.84 -35.85 6.14
C ALA A 552 -6.46 -34.46 5.90
N LEU A 553 -7.30 -34.02 6.82
CA LEU A 553 -7.89 -32.68 6.82
C LEU A 553 -7.42 -31.94 8.08
N THR A 554 -6.87 -30.76 7.87
CA THR A 554 -6.53 -29.84 8.97
C THR A 554 -7.16 -28.46 8.75
N GLN A 555 -7.47 -27.76 9.83
CA GLN A 555 -7.82 -26.35 9.84
C GLN A 555 -6.81 -25.60 10.70
N THR A 556 -6.18 -24.60 10.14
CA THR A 556 -5.19 -23.75 10.81
C THR A 556 -5.83 -22.50 11.41
N PHE A 557 -5.31 -22.03 12.55
CA PHE A 557 -5.54 -20.69 13.09
C PHE A 557 -4.20 -20.11 13.55
N MET A 558 -3.89 -18.90 13.09
CA MET A 558 -2.67 -18.17 13.46
C MET A 558 -2.99 -17.16 14.57
N THR A 559 -2.08 -17.03 15.53
CA THR A 559 -2.28 -16.11 16.65
C THR A 559 -0.96 -15.63 17.26
N VAL A 560 -1.00 -14.46 17.89
CA VAL A 560 0.07 -13.94 18.77
C VAL A 560 -0.36 -13.93 20.25
N CYS A 561 -1.55 -14.46 20.56
CA CYS A 561 -2.05 -14.61 21.92
C CYS A 561 -1.36 -15.76 22.65
N ALA A 562 -1.37 -15.72 23.97
CA ALA A 562 -1.19 -16.94 24.77
C ALA A 562 -2.37 -17.89 24.54
N VAL A 563 -2.08 -19.17 24.31
CA VAL A 563 -3.06 -20.19 23.90
C VAL A 563 -3.14 -21.33 24.88
N ASP A 564 -4.37 -21.65 25.34
CA ASP A 564 -4.69 -22.85 26.10
C ASP A 564 -5.63 -23.76 25.28
N ILE A 565 -5.19 -25.00 25.04
CA ILE A 565 -5.94 -26.06 24.34
C ILE A 565 -6.23 -27.26 25.25
N SER A 566 -6.08 -27.10 26.55
CA SER A 566 -6.25 -28.20 27.53
C SER A 566 -7.68 -28.75 27.61
N GLN A 567 -8.67 -27.91 27.27
CA GLN A 567 -10.07 -28.28 27.24
C GLN A 567 -10.49 -28.75 25.85
N PRO A 568 -10.79 -30.05 25.64
CA PRO A 568 -11.26 -30.53 24.34
C PRO A 568 -12.50 -29.77 23.83
N GLY A 569 -12.48 -29.39 22.55
CA GLY A 569 -13.57 -28.62 21.93
C GLY A 569 -13.50 -27.11 22.16
N THR A 570 -12.49 -26.61 22.89
CA THR A 570 -12.33 -25.19 23.16
C THR A 570 -10.85 -24.78 23.08
N ILE A 571 -10.57 -23.70 22.38
CA ILE A 571 -9.28 -23.00 22.41
C ILE A 571 -9.53 -21.67 23.13
N ILE A 572 -8.68 -21.35 24.11
CA ILE A 572 -8.73 -20.09 24.85
C ILE A 572 -7.56 -19.23 24.41
N PHE A 573 -7.86 -18.07 23.82
CA PHE A 573 -6.88 -17.04 23.52
C PHE A 573 -6.89 -16.02 24.65
N THR A 574 -5.70 -15.67 25.17
CA THR A 574 -5.53 -14.57 26.13
C THR A 574 -4.74 -13.46 25.44
N THR A 575 -5.39 -12.31 25.22
CA THR A 575 -4.76 -11.14 24.56
C THR A 575 -3.71 -10.49 25.46
N ALA A 576 -2.92 -9.56 24.91
CA ALA A 576 -1.92 -8.80 25.64
C ALA A 576 -2.49 -8.03 26.85
N HIS A 577 -3.76 -7.58 26.77
CA HIS A 577 -4.47 -6.91 27.86
C HIS A 577 -5.28 -7.87 28.74
N GLY A 578 -5.04 -9.19 28.66
CA GLY A 578 -5.63 -10.20 29.54
C GLY A 578 -7.07 -10.59 29.19
N ARG A 579 -7.63 -10.11 28.07
CA ARG A 579 -8.97 -10.51 27.61
C ARG A 579 -8.95 -11.94 27.12
N LYS A 580 -9.94 -12.74 27.51
CA LYS A 580 -10.10 -14.10 27.03
C LYS A 580 -11.13 -14.17 25.90
N VAL A 581 -10.77 -14.81 24.82
CA VAL A 581 -11.62 -15.14 23.68
C VAL A 581 -11.62 -16.64 23.49
N LEU A 582 -12.79 -17.21 23.34
CA LEU A 582 -13.00 -18.65 23.21
C LEU A 582 -13.32 -18.99 21.76
N LEU A 583 -12.61 -19.94 21.16
CA LEU A 583 -12.99 -20.61 19.93
C LEU A 583 -13.49 -22.00 20.27
N ARG A 584 -14.78 -22.27 20.01
CA ARG A 584 -15.41 -23.58 20.20
C ARG A 584 -15.47 -24.33 18.88
N TYR A 585 -15.12 -25.62 18.91
CA TYR A 585 -15.10 -26.50 17.73
C TYR A 585 -15.67 -27.87 18.06
N GLY A 586 -16.08 -28.62 17.03
CA GLY A 586 -16.72 -29.93 17.15
C GLY A 586 -15.79 -31.05 17.61
N LYS A 587 -16.34 -32.13 18.18
CA LYS A 587 -15.61 -33.30 18.70
C LYS A 587 -14.85 -34.10 17.63
N ALA A 588 -15.16 -33.90 16.36
CA ALA A 588 -14.47 -34.53 15.25
C ALA A 588 -13.00 -34.09 15.10
N TRP A 589 -12.63 -32.98 15.77
CA TRP A 589 -11.30 -32.38 15.69
C TRP A 589 -10.44 -32.68 16.90
N GLN A 590 -9.14 -32.78 16.68
CA GLN A 590 -8.10 -32.76 17.70
C GLN A 590 -7.23 -31.52 17.51
N ALA A 591 -7.05 -30.73 18.56
CA ALA A 591 -6.21 -29.54 18.54
C ALA A 591 -4.77 -29.86 18.92
N THR A 592 -3.83 -29.27 18.19
CA THR A 592 -2.41 -29.15 18.54
C THR A 592 -1.97 -27.71 18.34
N LYS A 593 -0.85 -27.31 18.92
CA LYS A 593 -0.24 -25.99 18.71
C LYS A 593 1.28 -26.11 18.59
N GLU A 594 1.84 -25.22 17.79
CA GLU A 594 3.29 -25.06 17.62
C GLU A 594 3.64 -23.57 17.59
N THR A 595 4.80 -23.22 18.13
CA THR A 595 5.36 -21.89 17.98
C THR A 595 6.25 -21.88 16.74
N ILE A 596 6.00 -20.93 15.85
CA ILE A 596 6.78 -20.81 14.61
C ILE A 596 8.16 -20.24 14.92
N PRO A 597 9.25 -20.95 14.56
CA PRO A 597 10.60 -20.44 14.72
C PRO A 597 10.87 -19.34 13.70
N LEU A 598 11.13 -18.14 14.18
CA LEU A 598 11.50 -17.00 13.33
C LEU A 598 13.03 -16.92 13.26
N THR A 599 13.65 -17.60 12.31
CA THR A 599 15.12 -17.77 12.27
C THR A 599 15.78 -17.28 11.00
N THR A 600 15.01 -17.03 9.94
CA THR A 600 15.53 -16.61 8.64
C THR A 600 15.60 -15.09 8.54
N GLU A 601 16.27 -14.58 7.51
CA GLU A 601 16.32 -13.14 7.17
C GLU A 601 14.92 -12.62 6.85
N GLU A 602 14.14 -13.39 6.11
CA GLU A 602 12.76 -13.05 5.76
C GLU A 602 11.88 -12.90 7.01
N ASP A 603 12.14 -13.66 8.08
CA ASP A 603 11.39 -13.59 9.34
C ASP A 603 11.65 -12.30 10.14
N HIS A 604 12.71 -11.55 9.84
CA HIS A 604 13.05 -10.35 10.60
C HIS A 604 11.91 -9.31 10.56
N GLY A 605 11.26 -9.14 9.41
CA GLY A 605 10.10 -8.25 9.27
C GLY A 605 8.96 -8.63 10.22
N LEU A 606 8.69 -9.92 10.38
CA LEU A 606 7.66 -10.43 11.29
C LEU A 606 8.02 -10.22 12.76
N LYS A 607 9.30 -10.38 13.13
CA LYS A 607 9.77 -10.07 14.51
C LYS A 607 9.53 -8.61 14.86
N VAL A 608 9.83 -7.71 13.94
CA VAL A 608 9.61 -6.27 14.14
C VAL A 608 8.11 -5.98 14.26
N THR A 609 7.31 -6.49 13.32
CA THR A 609 5.85 -6.30 13.28
C THR A 609 5.18 -6.75 14.56
N TRP A 610 5.52 -7.94 15.05
CA TRP A 610 4.91 -8.52 16.25
C TRP A 610 5.73 -8.29 17.54
N ARG A 611 6.71 -7.36 17.51
CA ARG A 611 7.51 -6.93 18.68
C ARG A 611 8.14 -8.11 19.43
N ASN A 612 8.66 -9.09 18.68
CA ASN A 612 9.21 -10.35 19.16
C ASN A 612 8.21 -11.23 19.95
N GLN A 613 6.90 -10.99 19.84
CA GLN A 613 5.90 -11.90 20.39
C GLN A 613 5.94 -13.23 19.63
N PRO A 614 5.73 -14.37 20.33
CA PRO A 614 5.66 -15.66 19.67
C PRO A 614 4.47 -15.72 18.70
N ILE A 615 4.70 -16.16 17.48
CA ILE A 615 3.64 -16.51 16.54
C ILE A 615 3.32 -17.99 16.77
N THR A 616 2.08 -18.27 17.11
CA THR A 616 1.60 -19.64 17.37
C THR A 616 0.64 -20.06 16.25
N ARG A 617 0.91 -21.23 15.68
CA ARG A 617 0.01 -21.93 14.77
C ARG A 617 -0.76 -22.98 15.56
N ILE A 618 -2.08 -22.93 15.49
CA ILE A 618 -2.99 -23.93 16.06
C ILE A 618 -3.50 -24.77 14.89
N VAL A 619 -3.41 -26.07 15.00
CA VAL A 619 -3.86 -27.00 13.97
C VAL A 619 -4.96 -27.90 14.55
N LEU A 620 -6.15 -27.81 14.01
CA LEU A 620 -7.20 -28.78 14.23
C LEU A 620 -7.06 -29.89 13.18
N THR A 621 -6.89 -31.13 13.61
CA THR A 621 -6.81 -32.31 12.72
C THR A 621 -8.09 -33.12 12.83
N LEU A 622 -8.70 -33.44 11.71
CA LEU A 622 -9.89 -34.30 11.65
C LEU A 622 -9.54 -35.73 12.05
N ARG A 623 -10.31 -36.33 12.97
CA ARG A 623 -9.99 -37.64 13.56
C ARG A 623 -10.24 -38.82 12.64
N SER A 624 -11.17 -38.67 11.69
CA SER A 624 -11.57 -39.74 10.77
C SER A 624 -11.71 -39.23 9.36
N PRO A 625 -11.36 -40.01 8.34
CA PRO A 625 -11.57 -39.66 6.93
C PRO A 625 -13.06 -39.44 6.62
N GLU A 626 -13.37 -38.37 5.89
CA GLU A 626 -14.72 -38.04 5.44
C GLU A 626 -14.72 -37.58 3.98
N SER A 627 -15.74 -37.97 3.20
CA SER A 627 -15.94 -37.45 1.82
C SER A 627 -16.85 -36.22 1.78
N LYS A 628 -17.56 -35.95 2.85
CA LYS A 628 -18.37 -34.74 3.06
C LYS A 628 -18.46 -34.42 4.54
N GLY A 629 -18.54 -33.14 4.88
CA GLY A 629 -18.66 -32.74 6.27
C GLY A 629 -19.20 -31.33 6.41
N LYS A 630 -19.67 -31.05 7.62
CA LYS A 630 -20.03 -29.69 8.06
C LYS A 630 -19.32 -29.40 9.37
N PHE A 631 -18.48 -28.39 9.37
CA PHE A 631 -17.71 -27.98 10.53
C PHE A 631 -18.12 -26.56 10.94
N GLN A 632 -18.14 -26.32 12.22
CA GLN A 632 -18.48 -25.01 12.78
C GLN A 632 -17.44 -24.62 13.83
N TYR A 633 -16.99 -23.37 13.72
CA TYR A 633 -16.10 -22.72 14.68
C TYR A 633 -16.83 -21.47 15.20
N THR A 634 -17.05 -21.40 16.53
CA THR A 634 -17.76 -20.29 17.15
C THR A 634 -16.81 -19.51 18.04
N ILE A 635 -16.65 -18.24 17.76
CA ILE A 635 -15.76 -17.33 18.47
C ILE A 635 -16.61 -16.37 19.31
N ILE A 636 -16.33 -16.31 20.62
CA ILE A 636 -17.03 -15.46 21.59
C ILE A 636 -16.04 -14.87 22.59
N VAL A 637 -16.39 -13.72 23.16
CA VAL A 637 -15.66 -13.17 24.32
C VAL A 637 -16.09 -13.95 25.58
N ASP A 638 -15.14 -14.31 26.45
CA ASP A 638 -15.45 -14.92 27.73
C ASP A 638 -16.11 -13.87 28.66
N SER A 639 -17.35 -14.10 29.01
CA SER A 639 -18.14 -13.21 29.89
C SER A 639 -17.62 -13.11 31.33
N LYS A 640 -16.74 -14.03 31.75
CA LYS A 640 -16.13 -14.04 33.08
C LYS A 640 -14.94 -13.08 33.22
N THR A 641 -14.38 -12.58 32.10
CA THR A 641 -13.31 -11.59 32.12
C THR A 641 -13.95 -10.20 32.31
N LYS A 642 -13.83 -9.61 33.50
CA LYS A 642 -14.28 -8.23 33.78
C LYS A 642 -13.65 -7.24 32.79
N ARG A 643 -14.43 -6.22 32.42
CA ARG A 643 -13.98 -5.04 31.64
C ARG A 643 -12.80 -4.34 32.27
#